data_cef5da334e97b7e34fd19f426c8bf668
#
_entry.id   cef5da334e97b7e34fd19f426c8bf668
#
_cell.length_a   1.000
_cell.length_b   1.000
_cell.length_c   1.000
_cell.angle_alpha   90.00
_cell.angle_beta   90.00
_cell.angle_gamma   90.00
#
_symmetry.space_group_name_H-M   'P 1'
#
loop_
_entity.id
_entity.type
_entity.pdbx_description
1 polymer ?
#
loop_
_entity_poly.entity_id
_entity_poly.type
_entity_poly.pdbx_seq_one_letter_code
_entity_poly.pdbx_strand_id
1 'polypeptide(L)'
;MPRFSIIVPAYQVQGFLRECLDSVLGQSYPDFEVIAVDDRSPDGCGAIIDEYAARDDRVTAVHLPRNVGLGRARNAGLPYARGDYLLFLDSDDSYTPGTLEALARRIEAADDPDVLIFDYARTHWWGGFQRNIMHGVFAAAGDAVFTAAERPEFLDLIMVVWNKAYRRDFTERHGFAFPPGYYEDTPWTFPVLLSAGRIAVLDRVCLLYRQRRQGNILRTTSRKHFDILDQYERVFAFLDEHPELADWRPYLHRRMAGHCLEILDKSNRLPEGDKPEFYRLAARACRRHRPAGHTLPVSSQRTALRLLSGAPYWLFAAHRGCRAALTRLRAHGTKLRGRALQRAKRLVHRLLSLRPLDPHLAVYSASHHRGVLGDPAAIHHRARQLAPHIRSVWVVRPDAVAGLPPGIDHVTPDSLRYWATVARATYFVNNVNWAHELVKRPGSVHVQTHQGTPLKHMGVDLLGHPAATHRTNVRAMLRRCDRWDYSLAANAHSERIWDRAYPCHFTSLPTGSPRNDVLFTADPAHAARVRRRLGIPQGDTVVLYAPTQRDHHATGYVRRVDLAAFTRALGPGHTLLVRLHPTLARHPVRGTELADLARQGLLIDVTDEPSVEDLMLASDALVTDYSSLMFDYAHLDRPIVLHADDWETYRANRGVYFDVLAEPPGHVCTDTGRLAALFRSGAYADERAARLRAAFRERFRGYDDGHAAARVVGRLMLGERPATAIPAQEQGPAAEPVAGLVEGGRA
;
A
#
# COMPACT_ATOMS: atom_id res chain seq x y z
N MET A 1 -13.06 15.58 -29.76
CA MET A 1 -13.84 15.84 -28.55
C MET A 1 -13.01 15.30 -27.40
N PRO A 2 -12.98 15.93 -26.22
CA PRO A 2 -12.16 15.43 -25.12
C PRO A 2 -12.65 14.04 -24.66
N ARG A 3 -11.72 13.22 -24.14
CA ARG A 3 -12.09 11.92 -23.55
C ARG A 3 -12.80 12.10 -22.21
N PHE A 4 -12.36 13.08 -21.41
CA PHE A 4 -12.90 13.33 -20.07
C PHE A 4 -13.41 14.77 -19.92
N SER A 5 -14.59 14.91 -19.31
CA SER A 5 -15.07 16.18 -18.75
C SER A 5 -15.05 16.09 -17.23
N ILE A 6 -14.26 16.96 -16.59
CA ILE A 6 -14.06 16.96 -15.15
C ILE A 6 -14.80 18.15 -14.55
N ILE A 7 -15.87 17.89 -13.80
CA ILE A 7 -16.70 18.92 -13.19
C ILE A 7 -16.21 19.16 -11.76
N VAL A 8 -15.81 20.40 -11.49
CA VAL A 8 -15.23 20.85 -10.20
C VAL A 8 -16.11 21.93 -9.58
N PRO A 9 -17.08 21.58 -8.70
CA PRO A 9 -17.88 22.53 -7.98
C PRO A 9 -17.08 23.19 -6.83
N ALA A 10 -17.12 24.50 -6.70
CA ALA A 10 -16.36 25.25 -5.71
C ALA A 10 -17.26 26.14 -4.84
N TYR A 11 -17.13 26.00 -3.49
CA TYR A 11 -17.77 26.86 -2.50
C TYR A 11 -16.98 26.88 -1.19
N GLN A 12 -16.45 28.05 -0.79
CA GLN A 12 -15.65 28.27 0.42
C GLN A 12 -14.43 27.30 0.54
N VAL A 13 -13.65 27.21 -0.54
CA VAL A 13 -12.50 26.31 -0.65
C VAL A 13 -11.26 26.99 -1.26
N GLN A 14 -11.17 28.32 -1.25
CA GLN A 14 -10.07 29.05 -1.88
C GLN A 14 -8.67 28.56 -1.47
N GLY A 15 -8.50 28.04 -0.25
CA GLY A 15 -7.23 27.52 0.25
C GLY A 15 -6.83 26.16 -0.34
N PHE A 16 -7.72 25.48 -1.09
CA PHE A 16 -7.49 24.15 -1.65
C PHE A 16 -7.68 24.11 -3.17
N LEU A 17 -8.46 25.05 -3.71
CA LEU A 17 -8.89 25.03 -5.11
C LEU A 17 -7.72 25.03 -6.11
N ARG A 18 -6.64 25.77 -5.83
CA ARG A 18 -5.43 25.80 -6.67
C ARG A 18 -4.79 24.40 -6.74
N GLU A 19 -4.57 23.75 -5.60
CA GLU A 19 -4.01 22.40 -5.53
C GLU A 19 -4.89 21.39 -6.30
N CYS A 20 -6.22 21.51 -6.18
CA CYS A 20 -7.18 20.71 -6.92
C CYS A 20 -7.00 20.88 -8.44
N LEU A 21 -7.08 22.12 -8.96
CA LEU A 21 -6.96 22.44 -10.39
C LEU A 21 -5.57 22.09 -10.92
N ASP A 22 -4.48 22.39 -10.20
CA ASP A 22 -3.12 22.01 -10.58
C ASP A 22 -2.96 20.48 -10.70
N SER A 23 -3.61 19.71 -9.83
CA SER A 23 -3.57 18.25 -9.88
C SER A 23 -4.24 17.66 -11.12
N VAL A 24 -5.20 18.36 -11.70
CA VAL A 24 -5.88 17.98 -12.94
C VAL A 24 -5.09 18.47 -14.15
N LEU A 25 -4.72 19.75 -14.20
CA LEU A 25 -4.01 20.35 -15.34
C LEU A 25 -2.60 19.79 -15.52
N GLY A 26 -1.97 19.33 -14.45
CA GLY A 26 -0.67 18.66 -14.46
C GLY A 26 -0.70 17.17 -14.85
N GLN A 27 -1.84 16.61 -15.28
CA GLN A 27 -1.91 15.24 -15.77
C GLN A 27 -1.16 15.08 -17.11
N SER A 28 -0.48 13.94 -17.27
CA SER A 28 0.24 13.61 -18.52
C SER A 28 -0.66 13.32 -19.72
N TYR A 29 -1.90 12.91 -19.47
CA TYR A 29 -2.92 12.65 -20.50
C TYR A 29 -3.55 13.96 -20.95
N PRO A 30 -3.48 14.35 -22.25
CA PRO A 30 -3.86 15.69 -22.68
C PRO A 30 -5.35 15.86 -23.01
N ASP A 31 -6.07 14.77 -23.29
CA ASP A 31 -7.40 14.80 -23.89
C ASP A 31 -8.52 14.90 -22.82
N PHE A 32 -8.61 16.06 -22.18
CA PHE A 32 -9.64 16.37 -21.19
C PHE A 32 -10.01 17.86 -21.18
N GLU A 33 -11.14 18.15 -20.55
CA GLU A 33 -11.58 19.51 -20.20
C GLU A 33 -11.98 19.58 -18.73
N VAL A 34 -11.92 20.78 -18.16
CA VAL A 34 -12.31 21.08 -16.76
C VAL A 34 -13.46 22.09 -16.79
N ILE A 35 -14.56 21.76 -16.15
CA ILE A 35 -15.69 22.66 -15.94
C ILE A 35 -15.67 23.07 -14.47
N ALA A 36 -15.11 24.24 -14.17
CA ALA A 36 -15.02 24.77 -12.80
C ALA A 36 -16.27 25.62 -12.52
N VAL A 37 -17.08 25.18 -11.54
CA VAL A 37 -18.36 25.80 -11.22
C VAL A 37 -18.27 26.54 -9.89
N ASP A 38 -18.27 27.87 -9.92
CA ASP A 38 -18.39 28.70 -8.72
C ASP A 38 -19.85 28.76 -8.26
N ASP A 39 -20.17 28.09 -7.15
CA ASP A 39 -21.50 28.10 -6.54
C ASP A 39 -21.75 29.40 -5.73
N ARG A 40 -21.40 30.55 -6.34
CA ARG A 40 -21.49 31.87 -5.71
C ARG A 40 -20.72 31.91 -4.38
N SER A 41 -19.48 31.49 -4.41
CA SER A 41 -18.62 31.47 -3.23
C SER A 41 -18.33 32.90 -2.71
N PRO A 42 -18.44 33.16 -1.39
CA PRO A 42 -18.14 34.45 -0.84
C PRO A 42 -16.64 34.75 -0.66
N ASP A 43 -15.79 33.75 -0.89
CA ASP A 43 -14.31 33.84 -0.83
C ASP A 43 -13.70 34.02 -2.23
N GLY A 44 -12.39 33.84 -2.36
CA GLY A 44 -11.66 34.03 -3.62
C GLY A 44 -11.84 32.93 -4.67
N CYS A 45 -12.74 31.98 -4.51
CA CYS A 45 -12.91 30.86 -5.46
C CYS A 45 -13.21 31.33 -6.88
N GLY A 46 -14.16 32.28 -7.05
CA GLY A 46 -14.51 32.81 -8.39
C GLY A 46 -13.30 33.41 -9.12
N ALA A 47 -12.54 34.26 -8.43
CA ALA A 47 -11.34 34.86 -9.00
C ALA A 47 -10.24 33.83 -9.35
N ILE A 48 -10.10 32.77 -8.56
CA ILE A 48 -9.18 31.66 -8.87
C ILE A 48 -9.63 30.93 -10.13
N ILE A 49 -10.91 30.63 -10.26
CA ILE A 49 -11.47 29.96 -11.45
C ILE A 49 -11.21 30.80 -12.71
N ASP A 50 -11.46 32.13 -12.65
CA ASP A 50 -11.21 33.05 -13.76
C ASP A 50 -9.72 33.07 -14.16
N GLU A 51 -8.82 33.09 -13.17
CA GLU A 51 -7.37 33.05 -13.41
C GLU A 51 -6.97 31.77 -14.17
N TYR A 52 -7.52 30.62 -13.78
CA TYR A 52 -7.22 29.35 -14.44
C TYR A 52 -7.84 29.26 -15.86
N ALA A 53 -9.05 29.74 -16.04
CA ALA A 53 -9.69 29.82 -17.37
C ALA A 53 -8.96 30.76 -18.33
N ALA A 54 -8.37 31.84 -17.81
CA ALA A 54 -7.60 32.79 -18.64
C ALA A 54 -6.23 32.22 -19.09
N ARG A 55 -5.67 31.24 -18.37
CA ARG A 55 -4.33 30.70 -18.66
C ARG A 55 -4.34 29.32 -19.35
N ASP A 56 -5.46 28.61 -19.37
CA ASP A 56 -5.55 27.26 -19.92
C ASP A 56 -6.93 27.06 -20.61
N ASP A 57 -6.92 26.92 -21.93
CA ASP A 57 -8.13 26.79 -22.77
C ASP A 57 -8.96 25.54 -22.47
N ARG A 58 -8.42 24.59 -21.72
CA ARG A 58 -9.15 23.41 -21.25
C ARG A 58 -10.09 23.72 -20.09
N VAL A 59 -9.97 24.88 -19.46
CA VAL A 59 -10.77 25.27 -18.30
C VAL A 59 -11.93 26.17 -18.71
N THR A 60 -13.14 25.75 -18.43
CA THR A 60 -14.38 26.56 -18.58
C THR A 60 -14.84 27.04 -17.21
N ALA A 61 -14.94 28.34 -17.02
CA ALA A 61 -15.49 28.98 -15.84
C ALA A 61 -17.02 29.08 -15.93
N VAL A 62 -17.72 28.63 -14.89
CA VAL A 62 -19.18 28.73 -14.78
C VAL A 62 -19.52 29.38 -13.43
N HIS A 63 -20.08 30.61 -13.45
CA HIS A 63 -20.46 31.34 -12.24
C HIS A 63 -21.96 31.28 -12.02
N LEU A 64 -22.40 30.77 -10.88
CA LEU A 64 -23.82 30.72 -10.56
C LEU A 64 -24.30 32.03 -9.90
N PRO A 65 -25.52 32.48 -10.20
CA PRO A 65 -26.04 33.73 -9.68
C PRO A 65 -26.33 33.71 -8.17
N ARG A 66 -26.46 32.50 -7.61
CA ARG A 66 -26.69 32.25 -6.18
C ARG A 66 -26.14 30.88 -5.78
N ASN A 67 -25.88 30.67 -4.50
CA ASN A 67 -25.55 29.35 -3.97
C ASN A 67 -26.76 28.40 -4.11
N VAL A 68 -26.55 27.30 -4.82
CA VAL A 68 -27.56 26.28 -5.11
C VAL A 68 -27.28 24.94 -4.41
N GLY A 69 -26.10 24.79 -3.83
CA GLY A 69 -25.60 23.59 -3.16
C GLY A 69 -24.93 22.60 -4.10
N LEU A 70 -24.12 21.71 -3.52
CA LEU A 70 -23.16 20.85 -4.22
C LEU A 70 -23.76 20.07 -5.40
N GLY A 71 -24.87 19.35 -5.18
CA GLY A 71 -25.50 18.56 -6.24
C GLY A 71 -25.96 19.41 -7.44
N ARG A 72 -26.61 20.55 -7.16
CA ARG A 72 -27.06 21.46 -8.22
C ARG A 72 -25.90 22.19 -8.92
N ALA A 73 -24.82 22.45 -8.22
CA ALA A 73 -23.61 22.99 -8.83
C ALA A 73 -22.96 21.97 -9.80
N ARG A 74 -22.95 20.66 -9.45
CA ARG A 74 -22.55 19.61 -10.40
C ARG A 74 -23.48 19.57 -11.62
N ASN A 75 -24.80 19.64 -11.44
CA ASN A 75 -25.75 19.71 -12.55
C ASN A 75 -25.52 20.92 -13.46
N ALA A 76 -25.16 22.07 -12.91
CA ALA A 76 -24.90 23.26 -13.70
C ALA A 76 -23.67 23.12 -14.61
N GLY A 77 -22.74 22.23 -14.25
CA GLY A 77 -21.58 21.88 -15.10
C GLY A 77 -21.90 20.90 -16.23
N LEU A 78 -22.91 20.03 -16.08
CA LEU A 78 -23.23 18.98 -17.07
C LEU A 78 -23.48 19.49 -18.48
N PRO A 79 -24.20 20.61 -18.73
CA PRO A 79 -24.43 21.10 -20.07
C PRO A 79 -23.19 21.56 -20.84
N TYR A 80 -22.08 21.82 -20.13
CA TYR A 80 -20.81 22.22 -20.72
C TYR A 80 -19.90 21.02 -21.02
N ALA A 81 -20.23 19.83 -20.52
CA ALA A 81 -19.45 18.61 -20.68
C ALA A 81 -19.57 18.05 -22.10
N ARG A 82 -18.44 17.90 -22.79
CA ARG A 82 -18.34 17.39 -24.18
C ARG A 82 -17.60 16.06 -24.25
N GLY A 83 -16.93 15.64 -23.15
CA GLY A 83 -16.14 14.42 -23.10
C GLY A 83 -16.99 13.15 -23.14
N ASP A 84 -16.38 12.05 -23.55
CA ASP A 84 -17.04 10.74 -23.56
C ASP A 84 -17.38 10.25 -22.16
N TYR A 85 -16.55 10.62 -21.16
CA TYR A 85 -16.72 10.29 -19.77
C TYR A 85 -16.79 11.52 -18.87
N LEU A 86 -17.73 11.47 -17.92
CA LEU A 86 -17.89 12.47 -16.86
C LEU A 86 -17.09 12.04 -15.63
N LEU A 87 -16.35 12.97 -15.06
CA LEU A 87 -15.68 12.87 -13.78
C LEU A 87 -16.14 14.01 -12.88
N PHE A 88 -16.35 13.72 -11.60
CA PHE A 88 -16.64 14.74 -10.59
C PHE A 88 -15.45 14.80 -9.63
N LEU A 89 -14.98 15.99 -9.33
CA LEU A 89 -13.88 16.20 -8.39
C LEU A 89 -14.25 17.29 -7.39
N ASP A 90 -14.32 16.94 -6.12
CA ASP A 90 -14.58 17.94 -5.09
C ASP A 90 -13.34 18.85 -4.97
N SER A 91 -13.57 20.15 -4.91
CA SER A 91 -12.54 21.19 -5.06
C SER A 91 -11.54 21.32 -3.89
N ASP A 92 -11.69 20.49 -2.85
CA ASP A 92 -10.74 20.31 -1.76
C ASP A 92 -9.92 18.98 -1.88
N ASP A 93 -10.17 18.20 -2.91
CA ASP A 93 -9.49 16.95 -3.22
C ASP A 93 -8.48 17.12 -4.37
N SER A 94 -7.67 16.11 -4.64
CA SER A 94 -6.70 16.14 -5.74
C SER A 94 -6.51 14.78 -6.38
N TYR A 95 -6.20 14.77 -7.69
CA TYR A 95 -5.81 13.54 -8.38
C TYR A 95 -4.33 13.21 -8.14
N THR A 96 -4.01 11.92 -8.15
CA THR A 96 -2.61 11.47 -8.19
C THR A 96 -2.04 11.62 -9.61
N PRO A 97 -0.71 11.79 -9.77
CA PRO A 97 -0.09 11.86 -11.09
C PRO A 97 -0.41 10.65 -11.96
N GLY A 98 -0.69 10.86 -13.25
CA GLY A 98 -1.01 9.82 -14.22
C GLY A 98 -2.37 9.14 -14.01
N THR A 99 -3.30 9.78 -13.28
CA THR A 99 -4.67 9.28 -13.06
C THR A 99 -5.44 9.18 -14.37
N LEU A 100 -5.51 10.26 -15.16
CA LEU A 100 -6.32 10.28 -16.39
C LEU A 100 -5.81 9.27 -17.43
N GLU A 101 -4.51 9.10 -17.57
CA GLU A 101 -3.93 8.08 -18.44
C GLU A 101 -4.30 6.66 -17.99
N ALA A 102 -4.28 6.38 -16.70
CA ALA A 102 -4.66 5.07 -16.16
C ALA A 102 -6.16 4.79 -16.34
N LEU A 103 -7.01 5.82 -16.18
CA LEU A 103 -8.44 5.71 -16.47
C LEU A 103 -8.69 5.43 -17.94
N ALA A 104 -8.06 6.18 -18.86
CA ALA A 104 -8.21 6.02 -20.30
C ALA A 104 -7.83 4.60 -20.75
N ARG A 105 -6.66 4.11 -20.36
CA ARG A 105 -6.20 2.74 -20.66
C ARG A 105 -7.16 1.67 -20.12
N ARG A 106 -7.67 1.86 -18.90
CA ARG A 106 -8.58 0.88 -18.29
C ARG A 106 -9.95 0.89 -18.96
N ILE A 107 -10.46 2.06 -19.35
CA ILE A 107 -11.71 2.22 -20.11
C ILE A 107 -11.58 1.52 -21.46
N GLU A 108 -10.50 1.76 -22.20
CA GLU A 108 -10.23 1.09 -23.48
C GLU A 108 -10.13 -0.43 -23.31
N ALA A 109 -9.36 -0.91 -22.33
CA ALA A 109 -9.22 -2.35 -22.04
C ALA A 109 -10.52 -3.02 -21.60
N ALA A 110 -11.49 -2.25 -21.08
CA ALA A 110 -12.82 -2.73 -20.69
C ALA A 110 -13.88 -2.54 -21.77
N ASP A 111 -13.50 -2.10 -22.98
CA ASP A 111 -14.40 -1.85 -24.09
C ASP A 111 -15.53 -0.87 -23.71
N ASP A 112 -15.15 0.34 -23.30
CA ASP A 112 -15.99 1.48 -22.95
C ASP A 112 -17.15 1.16 -21.98
N PRO A 113 -16.86 0.78 -20.70
CA PRO A 113 -17.89 0.44 -19.72
C PRO A 113 -18.78 1.65 -19.40
N ASP A 114 -20.00 1.39 -18.93
CA ASP A 114 -20.94 2.45 -18.48
C ASP A 114 -20.37 3.21 -17.27
N VAL A 115 -19.68 2.49 -16.37
CA VAL A 115 -19.05 3.06 -15.19
C VAL A 115 -17.69 2.40 -14.94
N LEU A 116 -16.66 3.21 -14.72
CA LEU A 116 -15.37 2.76 -14.20
C LEU A 116 -15.21 3.26 -12.75
N ILE A 117 -15.05 2.34 -11.80
CA ILE A 117 -14.82 2.67 -10.39
C ILE A 117 -13.33 2.59 -10.10
N PHE A 118 -12.76 3.63 -9.47
CA PHE A 118 -11.35 3.66 -9.08
C PHE A 118 -11.15 3.90 -7.59
N ASP A 119 -9.98 3.53 -7.08
CA ASP A 119 -9.69 3.60 -5.64
C ASP A 119 -9.19 4.97 -5.22
N TYR A 120 -9.25 5.24 -3.91
CA TYR A 120 -8.88 6.51 -3.29
C TYR A 120 -8.13 6.29 -1.97
N ALA A 121 -7.42 7.33 -1.52
CA ALA A 121 -6.86 7.39 -0.17
C ALA A 121 -7.35 8.65 0.57
N ARG A 122 -7.62 8.53 1.86
CA ARG A 122 -7.90 9.68 2.74
C ARG A 122 -6.60 10.33 3.16
N THR A 123 -6.49 11.64 2.95
CA THR A 123 -5.39 12.45 3.45
C THR A 123 -5.88 13.26 4.65
N HIS A 124 -5.12 13.25 5.73
CA HIS A 124 -5.50 13.94 6.96
C HIS A 124 -4.65 15.19 7.16
N TRP A 125 -5.24 16.26 7.72
CA TRP A 125 -4.57 17.53 8.00
C TRP A 125 -3.29 17.43 8.85
N TRP A 126 -3.08 16.31 9.56
CA TRP A 126 -1.86 16.03 10.33
C TRP A 126 -0.82 15.19 9.55
N GLY A 127 -0.94 15.08 8.22
CA GLY A 127 -0.01 14.31 7.37
C GLY A 127 -0.22 12.79 7.35
N GLY A 128 -1.35 12.29 7.88
CA GLY A 128 -1.69 10.86 7.80
C GLY A 128 -2.41 10.51 6.51
N PHE A 129 -2.11 9.34 5.96
CA PHE A 129 -2.79 8.76 4.79
C PHE A 129 -3.48 7.46 5.16
N GLN A 130 -4.65 7.22 4.58
CA GLN A 130 -5.39 5.98 4.78
C GLN A 130 -6.06 5.56 3.47
N ARG A 131 -5.60 4.47 2.88
CA ARG A 131 -6.27 3.87 1.73
C ARG A 131 -7.70 3.44 2.10
N ASN A 132 -8.59 3.38 1.11
CA ASN A 132 -9.95 2.85 1.26
C ASN A 132 -9.95 1.49 1.99
N ILE A 133 -10.81 1.35 2.99
CA ILE A 133 -10.92 0.13 3.82
C ILE A 133 -11.30 -1.09 2.97
N MET A 134 -12.09 -0.87 1.93
CA MET A 134 -12.57 -1.92 1.03
C MET A 134 -11.68 -2.14 -0.22
N HIS A 135 -10.45 -1.64 -0.23
CA HIS A 135 -9.53 -1.80 -1.37
C HIS A 135 -9.35 -3.25 -1.85
N GLY A 136 -9.52 -4.23 -0.97
CA GLY A 136 -9.47 -5.65 -1.34
C GLY A 136 -10.53 -6.10 -2.35
N VAL A 137 -11.66 -5.39 -2.43
CA VAL A 137 -12.71 -5.67 -3.42
C VAL A 137 -12.24 -5.36 -4.84
N PHE A 138 -11.45 -4.28 -5.01
CA PHE A 138 -10.84 -3.92 -6.30
C PHE A 138 -9.86 -4.99 -6.78
N ALA A 139 -8.95 -5.42 -5.89
CA ALA A 139 -7.99 -6.47 -6.20
C ALA A 139 -8.68 -7.79 -6.58
N ALA A 140 -9.79 -8.13 -5.90
CA ALA A 140 -10.56 -9.35 -6.18
C ALA A 140 -11.35 -9.29 -7.50
N ALA A 141 -11.66 -8.10 -8.00
CA ALA A 141 -12.33 -7.93 -9.29
C ALA A 141 -11.37 -8.02 -10.47
N GLY A 142 -10.12 -7.56 -10.30
CA GLY A 142 -9.11 -7.57 -11.36
C GLY A 142 -9.58 -6.82 -12.60
N ASP A 143 -9.41 -7.43 -13.77
CA ASP A 143 -9.80 -6.87 -15.06
C ASP A 143 -11.21 -7.25 -15.51
N ALA A 144 -12.03 -7.88 -14.66
CA ALA A 144 -13.39 -8.25 -14.98
C ALA A 144 -14.27 -7.02 -15.26
N VAL A 145 -15.17 -7.18 -16.23
CA VAL A 145 -16.31 -6.29 -16.45
C VAL A 145 -17.55 -7.02 -15.95
N PHE A 146 -18.38 -6.38 -15.16
CA PHE A 146 -19.49 -7.02 -14.44
C PHE A 146 -20.69 -6.07 -14.28
N THR A 147 -21.81 -6.61 -13.83
CA THR A 147 -22.99 -5.87 -13.40
C THR A 147 -23.06 -5.79 -11.87
N ALA A 148 -23.87 -4.89 -11.32
CA ALA A 148 -24.10 -4.83 -9.88
C ALA A 148 -24.63 -6.15 -9.30
N ALA A 149 -25.35 -6.95 -10.08
CA ALA A 149 -25.89 -8.26 -9.65
C ALA A 149 -24.78 -9.32 -9.49
N GLU A 150 -23.78 -9.31 -10.35
CA GLU A 150 -22.65 -10.23 -10.29
C GLU A 150 -21.67 -9.88 -9.16
N ARG A 151 -21.53 -8.58 -8.85
CA ARG A 151 -20.58 -8.08 -7.83
C ARG A 151 -21.26 -7.07 -6.89
N PRO A 152 -22.22 -7.50 -6.05
CA PRO A 152 -23.00 -6.61 -5.18
C PRO A 152 -22.15 -5.91 -4.11
N GLU A 153 -20.98 -6.42 -3.78
CA GLU A 153 -20.05 -5.80 -2.82
C GLU A 153 -19.60 -4.39 -3.22
N PHE A 154 -19.67 -4.03 -4.52
CA PHE A 154 -19.38 -2.67 -4.97
C PHE A 154 -20.44 -1.65 -4.56
N LEU A 155 -21.66 -2.08 -4.26
CA LEU A 155 -22.69 -1.23 -3.67
C LEU A 155 -22.45 -0.95 -2.18
N ASP A 156 -21.56 -1.70 -1.52
CA ASP A 156 -21.14 -1.46 -0.13
C ASP A 156 -20.03 -0.42 0.00
N LEU A 157 -19.40 -0.01 -1.10
CA LEU A 157 -18.46 1.11 -1.13
C LEU A 157 -19.14 2.39 -0.64
N ILE A 158 -18.32 3.39 -0.29
CA ILE A 158 -18.87 4.73 0.00
C ILE A 158 -19.62 5.25 -1.21
N MET A 159 -20.87 5.69 -0.97
CA MET A 159 -21.74 6.22 -2.03
C MET A 159 -21.35 7.67 -2.33
N VAL A 160 -20.33 7.83 -3.14
CA VAL A 160 -19.79 9.11 -3.61
C VAL A 160 -19.61 9.07 -5.11
N VAL A 161 -19.59 10.21 -5.75
CA VAL A 161 -19.47 10.30 -7.21
C VAL A 161 -18.04 10.47 -7.69
N TRP A 162 -17.15 11.02 -6.87
CA TRP A 162 -15.81 11.45 -7.25
C TRP A 162 -14.78 10.33 -7.45
N ASN A 163 -15.09 9.07 -7.15
CA ASN A 163 -14.25 7.92 -7.43
C ASN A 163 -14.75 7.05 -8.59
N LYS A 164 -15.49 7.66 -9.50
CA LYS A 164 -16.06 6.97 -10.67
C LYS A 164 -15.95 7.83 -11.91
N ALA A 165 -15.71 7.20 -13.07
CA ALA A 165 -15.90 7.79 -14.38
C ALA A 165 -17.18 7.21 -14.96
N TYR A 166 -18.05 8.08 -15.45
CA TYR A 166 -19.38 7.73 -15.97
C TYR A 166 -19.40 8.00 -17.48
N ARG A 167 -19.79 7.02 -18.28
CA ARG A 167 -19.98 7.25 -19.71
C ARG A 167 -21.12 8.26 -19.90
N ARG A 168 -20.84 9.36 -20.61
CA ARG A 168 -21.75 10.50 -20.71
C ARG A 168 -23.08 10.13 -21.37
N ASP A 169 -23.06 9.45 -22.53
CA ASP A 169 -24.26 9.03 -23.25
C ASP A 169 -25.15 8.08 -22.42
N PHE A 170 -24.53 7.25 -21.56
CA PHE A 170 -25.28 6.40 -20.63
C PHE A 170 -26.00 7.26 -19.58
N THR A 171 -25.35 8.26 -18.98
CA THR A 171 -25.98 9.14 -17.99
C THR A 171 -27.08 10.02 -18.58
N GLU A 172 -26.88 10.51 -19.81
CA GLU A 172 -27.85 11.33 -20.54
C GLU A 172 -29.09 10.53 -20.93
N ARG A 173 -28.94 9.31 -21.43
CA ARG A 173 -30.07 8.44 -21.81
C ARG A 173 -30.98 8.09 -20.63
N HIS A 174 -30.42 7.95 -19.42
CA HIS A 174 -31.18 7.68 -18.21
C HIS A 174 -31.66 8.95 -17.49
N GLY A 175 -31.25 10.14 -17.94
CA GLY A 175 -31.67 11.41 -17.36
C GLY A 175 -31.20 11.60 -15.90
N PHE A 176 -30.07 11.02 -15.51
CA PHE A 176 -29.56 11.16 -14.14
C PHE A 176 -29.21 12.60 -13.80
N ALA A 177 -29.68 13.08 -12.64
CA ALA A 177 -29.41 14.41 -12.12
C ALA A 177 -29.29 14.39 -10.60
N PHE A 178 -28.48 15.30 -10.06
CA PHE A 178 -28.33 15.42 -8.61
C PHE A 178 -29.51 16.19 -8.01
N PRO A 179 -30.18 15.67 -6.98
CA PRO A 179 -31.18 16.43 -6.24
C PRO A 179 -30.54 17.47 -5.30
N PRO A 180 -31.31 18.40 -4.78
CA PRO A 180 -30.85 19.31 -3.73
C PRO A 180 -30.70 18.61 -2.38
N GLY A 181 -29.92 19.21 -1.46
CA GLY A 181 -29.77 18.78 -0.08
C GLY A 181 -28.48 18.00 0.17
N TYR A 182 -28.31 17.54 1.41
CA TYR A 182 -27.18 16.67 1.77
C TYR A 182 -27.42 15.24 1.26
N TYR A 183 -26.31 14.51 1.03
CA TYR A 183 -26.33 13.11 0.54
C TYR A 183 -26.92 12.97 -0.88
N GLU A 184 -26.79 14.01 -1.69
CA GLU A 184 -27.22 14.06 -3.08
C GLU A 184 -26.56 12.98 -3.95
N ASP A 185 -25.40 12.47 -3.52
CA ASP A 185 -24.69 11.37 -4.17
C ASP A 185 -25.46 10.04 -4.09
N THR A 186 -26.32 9.86 -3.08
CA THR A 186 -27.06 8.61 -2.86
C THR A 186 -28.05 8.29 -3.98
N PRO A 187 -28.97 9.22 -4.36
CA PRO A 187 -29.90 9.00 -5.47
C PRO A 187 -29.28 9.17 -6.87
N TRP A 188 -28.02 9.56 -6.98
CA TRP A 188 -27.23 9.43 -8.19
C TRP A 188 -26.56 8.05 -8.27
N THR A 189 -25.80 7.68 -7.25
CA THR A 189 -24.90 6.53 -7.30
C THR A 189 -25.64 5.19 -7.35
N PHE A 190 -26.71 5.00 -6.57
CA PHE A 190 -27.48 3.74 -6.61
C PHE A 190 -28.15 3.54 -7.96
N PRO A 191 -28.98 4.47 -8.48
CA PRO A 191 -29.58 4.31 -9.80
C PRO A 191 -28.55 4.05 -10.90
N VAL A 192 -27.45 4.81 -10.94
CA VAL A 192 -26.40 4.63 -11.94
C VAL A 192 -25.80 3.24 -11.89
N LEU A 193 -25.40 2.76 -10.71
CA LEU A 193 -24.77 1.43 -10.60
C LEU A 193 -25.75 0.28 -10.85
N LEU A 194 -27.01 0.44 -10.50
CA LEU A 194 -28.04 -0.58 -10.72
C LEU A 194 -28.46 -0.67 -12.19
N SER A 195 -28.42 0.46 -12.93
CA SER A 195 -28.77 0.51 -14.35
C SER A 195 -27.57 0.20 -15.28
N ALA A 196 -26.34 0.21 -14.72
CA ALA A 196 -25.16 -0.04 -15.54
C ALA A 196 -25.08 -1.50 -15.99
N GLY A 197 -25.05 -1.73 -17.28
CA GLY A 197 -24.84 -3.05 -17.87
C GLY A 197 -23.38 -3.49 -17.85
N ARG A 198 -22.45 -2.54 -17.76
CA ARG A 198 -20.99 -2.78 -17.81
C ARG A 198 -20.27 -1.90 -16.78
N ILE A 199 -19.80 -2.52 -15.72
CA ILE A 199 -19.00 -1.87 -14.68
C ILE A 199 -17.60 -2.45 -14.73
N ALA A 200 -16.59 -1.59 -14.80
CA ALA A 200 -15.17 -1.96 -14.66
C ALA A 200 -14.57 -1.32 -13.40
N VAL A 201 -13.43 -1.82 -12.97
CA VAL A 201 -12.70 -1.26 -11.83
C VAL A 201 -11.24 -1.03 -12.15
N LEU A 202 -10.62 -0.08 -11.43
CA LEU A 202 -9.20 0.19 -11.47
C LEU A 202 -8.64 0.15 -10.04
N ASP A 203 -7.82 -0.86 -9.72
CA ASP A 203 -7.17 -1.03 -8.42
C ASP A 203 -5.95 -0.11 -8.29
N ARG A 204 -6.21 1.21 -8.37
CA ARG A 204 -5.22 2.26 -8.23
C ARG A 204 -5.79 3.41 -7.39
N VAL A 205 -4.99 3.95 -6.47
CA VAL A 205 -5.33 5.19 -5.78
C VAL A 205 -5.19 6.34 -6.78
N CYS A 206 -6.32 6.79 -7.32
CA CYS A 206 -6.41 7.87 -8.30
C CYS A 206 -6.74 9.21 -7.64
N LEU A 207 -7.34 9.21 -6.46
CA LEU A 207 -7.83 10.40 -5.79
C LEU A 207 -7.38 10.45 -4.33
N LEU A 208 -6.97 11.64 -3.89
CA LEU A 208 -6.63 11.97 -2.51
C LEU A 208 -7.79 12.72 -1.88
N TYR A 209 -8.61 12.00 -1.10
CA TYR A 209 -9.77 12.55 -0.38
C TYR A 209 -9.33 13.26 0.88
N ARG A 210 -9.39 14.60 0.89
CA ARG A 210 -8.91 15.43 1.99
C ARG A 210 -9.85 15.42 3.19
N GLN A 211 -9.30 15.08 4.35
CA GLN A 211 -9.99 15.17 5.64
C GLN A 211 -9.64 16.49 6.33
N ARG A 212 -10.41 17.55 6.05
CA ARG A 212 -10.21 18.87 6.66
C ARG A 212 -10.48 18.83 8.17
N ARG A 213 -9.82 19.74 8.91
CA ARG A 213 -10.07 19.93 10.34
C ARG A 213 -11.47 20.51 10.60
N GLN A 214 -11.90 21.45 9.77
CA GLN A 214 -13.20 22.15 9.82
C GLN A 214 -13.79 22.23 8.41
N GLY A 215 -15.11 22.47 8.30
CA GLY A 215 -15.80 22.71 7.04
C GLY A 215 -16.19 21.45 6.26
N ASN A 216 -16.01 20.26 6.81
CA ASN A 216 -16.51 19.02 6.18
C ASN A 216 -18.01 18.87 6.50
N ILE A 217 -18.85 18.78 5.47
CA ILE A 217 -20.32 18.62 5.55
C ILE A 217 -20.70 17.48 6.51
N LEU A 218 -20.02 16.34 6.40
CA LEU A 218 -20.29 15.16 7.21
C LEU A 218 -19.85 15.29 8.69
N ARG A 219 -19.17 16.36 9.08
CA ARG A 219 -18.76 16.65 10.47
C ARG A 219 -19.50 17.82 11.09
N THR A 220 -20.43 18.42 10.37
CA THR A 220 -21.22 19.54 10.84
C THR A 220 -22.48 19.01 11.52
N THR A 221 -22.70 19.37 12.79
CA THR A 221 -23.95 19.08 13.51
C THR A 221 -25.04 19.95 12.95
N SER A 222 -26.01 19.36 12.24
CA SER A 222 -27.03 20.11 11.52
C SER A 222 -28.31 19.28 11.30
N ARG A 223 -29.45 19.98 11.29
CA ARG A 223 -30.73 19.41 10.87
C ARG A 223 -30.76 18.98 9.39
N LYS A 224 -29.83 19.49 8.55
CA LYS A 224 -29.69 19.08 7.14
C LYS A 224 -29.41 17.56 6.95
N HIS A 225 -29.00 16.85 7.99
CA HIS A 225 -28.90 15.40 7.94
C HIS A 225 -30.24 14.66 7.82
N PHE A 226 -31.36 15.36 7.98
CA PHE A 226 -32.69 14.81 7.68
C PHE A 226 -32.89 14.56 6.19
N ASP A 227 -32.19 15.28 5.32
CA ASP A 227 -32.26 15.13 3.85
C ASP A 227 -32.01 13.69 3.39
N ILE A 228 -31.27 12.89 4.17
CA ILE A 228 -31.06 11.47 3.85
C ILE A 228 -32.35 10.69 3.63
N LEU A 229 -33.42 11.05 4.34
CA LEU A 229 -34.71 10.39 4.21
C LEU A 229 -35.33 10.69 2.84
N ASP A 230 -35.26 11.94 2.41
CA ASP A 230 -35.76 12.37 1.11
C ASP A 230 -34.91 11.78 -0.03
N GLN A 231 -33.59 11.63 0.19
CA GLN A 231 -32.72 11.00 -0.80
C GLN A 231 -33.07 9.51 -1.00
N TYR A 232 -33.35 8.77 0.07
CA TYR A 232 -33.79 7.38 -0.07
C TYR A 232 -35.23 7.25 -0.63
N GLU A 233 -36.14 8.19 -0.33
CA GLU A 233 -37.43 8.20 -1.01
C GLU A 233 -37.30 8.29 -2.53
N ARG A 234 -36.33 9.11 -3.03
CA ARG A 234 -35.96 9.19 -4.46
C ARG A 234 -35.44 7.89 -5.02
N VAL A 235 -34.55 7.20 -4.26
CA VAL A 235 -34.03 5.89 -4.65
C VAL A 235 -35.14 4.86 -4.76
N PHE A 236 -36.12 4.86 -3.81
CA PHE A 236 -37.23 3.93 -3.88
C PHE A 236 -38.23 4.30 -4.97
N ALA A 237 -38.47 5.59 -5.25
CA ALA A 237 -39.28 6.03 -6.37
C ALA A 237 -38.66 5.56 -7.71
N PHE A 238 -37.33 5.66 -7.86
CA PHE A 238 -36.67 5.11 -9.02
C PHE A 238 -36.88 3.60 -9.18
N LEU A 239 -36.85 2.81 -8.09
CA LEU A 239 -37.21 1.38 -8.15
C LEU A 239 -38.65 1.12 -8.52
N ASP A 240 -39.58 2.00 -8.14
CA ASP A 240 -40.98 1.88 -8.49
C ASP A 240 -41.22 2.15 -9.99
N GLU A 241 -40.38 3.02 -10.61
CA GLU A 241 -40.38 3.32 -12.05
C GLU A 241 -39.63 2.24 -12.86
N HIS A 242 -38.78 1.38 -12.20
CA HIS A 242 -37.97 0.36 -12.84
C HIS A 242 -38.22 -1.03 -12.22
N PRO A 243 -39.34 -1.70 -12.61
CA PRO A 243 -39.71 -2.99 -12.04
C PRO A 243 -38.65 -4.10 -12.18
N GLU A 244 -37.83 -4.03 -13.22
CA GLU A 244 -36.68 -4.94 -13.47
C GLU A 244 -35.63 -4.88 -12.37
N LEU A 245 -35.59 -3.80 -11.58
CA LEU A 245 -34.65 -3.61 -10.47
C LEU A 245 -35.31 -3.90 -9.10
N ALA A 246 -36.54 -4.41 -9.06
CA ALA A 246 -37.28 -4.62 -7.83
C ALA A 246 -36.58 -5.54 -6.81
N ASP A 247 -35.80 -6.48 -7.27
CA ASP A 247 -35.02 -7.41 -6.44
C ASP A 247 -33.98 -6.70 -5.55
N TRP A 248 -33.62 -5.46 -5.86
CA TRP A 248 -32.72 -4.66 -5.04
C TRP A 248 -33.38 -3.98 -3.84
N ARG A 249 -34.70 -3.98 -3.75
CA ARG A 249 -35.42 -3.34 -2.65
C ARG A 249 -35.00 -3.82 -1.26
N PRO A 250 -34.79 -5.13 -1.00
CA PRO A 250 -34.32 -5.60 0.31
C PRO A 250 -32.92 -5.11 0.66
N TYR A 251 -32.04 -5.01 -0.32
CA TYR A 251 -30.69 -4.48 -0.14
C TYR A 251 -30.72 -3.00 0.21
N LEU A 252 -31.44 -2.19 -0.59
CA LEU A 252 -31.54 -0.74 -0.40
C LEU A 252 -32.28 -0.37 0.90
N HIS A 253 -33.31 -1.13 1.28
CA HIS A 253 -33.97 -0.98 2.58
C HIS A 253 -32.98 -1.16 3.74
N ARG A 254 -32.13 -2.19 3.68
CA ARG A 254 -31.09 -2.42 4.67
C ARG A 254 -30.06 -1.29 4.70
N ARG A 255 -29.65 -0.79 3.54
CA ARG A 255 -28.70 0.35 3.43
C ARG A 255 -29.30 1.61 4.03
N MET A 256 -30.53 1.96 3.71
CA MET A 256 -31.26 3.09 4.30
C MET A 256 -31.31 2.99 5.83
N ALA A 257 -31.75 1.86 6.36
CA ALA A 257 -31.85 1.66 7.80
C ALA A 257 -30.46 1.76 8.48
N GLY A 258 -29.42 1.19 7.87
CA GLY A 258 -28.02 1.31 8.32
C GLY A 258 -27.54 2.75 8.33
N HIS A 259 -27.81 3.53 7.30
CA HIS A 259 -27.43 4.93 7.20
C HIS A 259 -28.15 5.80 8.23
N CYS A 260 -29.45 5.57 8.44
CA CYS A 260 -30.20 6.24 9.51
C CYS A 260 -29.62 5.95 10.90
N LEU A 261 -29.21 4.69 11.16
CA LEU A 261 -28.54 4.33 12.41
C LEU A 261 -27.18 5.02 12.54
N GLU A 262 -26.39 5.11 11.46
CA GLU A 262 -25.11 5.81 11.48
C GLU A 262 -25.27 7.30 11.85
N ILE A 263 -26.29 7.97 11.30
CA ILE A 263 -26.60 9.37 11.62
C ILE A 263 -27.00 9.51 13.09
N LEU A 264 -27.83 8.62 13.60
CA LEU A 264 -28.24 8.60 15.01
C LEU A 264 -27.07 8.29 15.96
N ASP A 265 -26.13 7.43 15.56
CA ASP A 265 -25.04 6.97 16.41
C ASP A 265 -23.90 8.00 16.53
N LYS A 266 -23.62 8.77 15.48
CA LYS A 266 -22.59 9.78 15.51
C LYS A 266 -23.06 11.03 16.26
N SER A 267 -22.29 11.45 17.28
CA SER A 267 -22.60 12.62 18.13
C SER A 267 -22.49 13.95 17.39
N ASN A 268 -21.81 13.97 16.25
CA ASN A 268 -21.52 15.18 15.45
C ASN A 268 -22.41 15.27 14.18
N ARG A 269 -23.53 14.56 14.11
CA ARG A 269 -24.46 14.64 12.98
C ARG A 269 -25.68 15.48 13.32
N LEU A 270 -26.43 15.09 14.31
CA LEU A 270 -27.68 15.72 14.70
C LEU A 270 -27.55 16.42 16.06
N PRO A 271 -28.16 17.60 16.23
CA PRO A 271 -28.44 18.13 17.55
C PRO A 271 -29.17 17.09 18.40
N GLU A 272 -28.84 16.98 19.68
CA GLU A 272 -29.45 15.97 20.56
C GLU A 272 -30.98 16.10 20.63
N GLY A 273 -31.51 17.36 20.60
CA GLY A 273 -32.94 17.64 20.62
C GLY A 273 -33.69 17.14 19.36
N ASP A 274 -32.99 17.05 18.22
CA ASP A 274 -33.59 16.64 16.95
C ASP A 274 -33.59 15.11 16.75
N LYS A 275 -32.82 14.35 17.54
CA LYS A 275 -32.70 12.89 17.41
C LYS A 275 -34.02 12.15 17.58
N PRO A 276 -34.95 12.50 18.53
CA PRO A 276 -36.24 11.84 18.66
C PRO A 276 -37.11 12.00 17.40
N GLU A 277 -37.11 13.20 16.80
CA GLU A 277 -37.87 13.48 15.57
C GLU A 277 -37.27 12.71 14.40
N PHE A 278 -35.97 12.77 14.19
CA PHE A 278 -35.29 12.02 13.15
C PHE A 278 -35.54 10.50 13.27
N TYR A 279 -35.44 9.96 14.50
CA TYR A 279 -35.76 8.55 14.76
C TYR A 279 -37.17 8.16 14.33
N ARG A 280 -38.18 8.98 14.70
CA ARG A 280 -39.56 8.75 14.35
C ARG A 280 -39.80 8.73 12.83
N LEU A 281 -39.17 9.68 12.11
CA LEU A 281 -39.26 9.76 10.65
C LEU A 281 -38.52 8.59 9.98
N ALA A 282 -37.29 8.25 10.44
CA ALA A 282 -36.55 7.11 9.97
C ALA A 282 -37.28 5.78 10.20
N ALA A 283 -37.94 5.62 11.38
CA ALA A 283 -38.76 4.45 11.67
C ALA A 283 -39.98 4.36 10.74
N ARG A 284 -40.58 5.51 10.38
CA ARG A 284 -41.70 5.56 9.40
C ARG A 284 -41.20 5.14 8.02
N ALA A 285 -40.08 5.67 7.54
CA ALA A 285 -39.49 5.33 6.25
C ALA A 285 -39.13 3.83 6.19
N CYS A 286 -38.51 3.30 7.26
CA CYS A 286 -38.18 1.87 7.35
C CYS A 286 -39.41 0.96 7.30
N ARG A 287 -40.56 1.36 7.90
CA ARG A 287 -41.79 0.59 7.80
C ARG A 287 -42.43 0.68 6.42
N ARG A 288 -42.44 1.88 5.80
CA ARG A 288 -43.01 2.14 4.49
C ARG A 288 -42.36 1.30 3.40
N HIS A 289 -41.02 1.24 3.38
CA HIS A 289 -40.26 0.56 2.34
C HIS A 289 -39.87 -0.87 2.69
N ARG A 290 -40.42 -1.44 3.78
CA ARG A 290 -40.09 -2.78 4.22
C ARG A 290 -40.58 -3.83 3.21
N PRO A 291 -39.67 -4.65 2.63
CA PRO A 291 -40.08 -5.71 1.72
C PRO A 291 -40.87 -6.80 2.42
N ALA A 292 -41.83 -7.42 1.70
CA ALA A 292 -42.57 -8.58 2.20
C ALA A 292 -41.59 -9.73 2.51
N GLY A 293 -41.80 -10.44 3.62
CA GLY A 293 -40.97 -11.58 4.01
C GLY A 293 -39.51 -11.23 4.46
N HIS A 294 -39.18 -9.94 4.55
CA HIS A 294 -37.81 -9.53 4.90
C HIS A 294 -37.44 -9.90 6.33
N THR A 295 -36.39 -10.72 6.49
CA THR A 295 -35.76 -11.02 7.76
C THR A 295 -34.49 -10.13 7.97
N LEU A 296 -34.37 -9.58 9.18
CA LEU A 296 -33.18 -8.76 9.50
C LEU A 296 -31.91 -9.64 9.51
N PRO A 297 -30.82 -9.17 8.90
CA PRO A 297 -29.58 -9.93 8.84
C PRO A 297 -29.00 -10.19 10.24
N VAL A 298 -28.25 -11.28 10.37
CA VAL A 298 -27.46 -11.57 11.58
C VAL A 298 -26.26 -10.63 11.58
N SER A 299 -26.37 -9.50 12.25
CA SER A 299 -25.30 -8.50 12.36
C SER A 299 -25.21 -7.94 13.77
N SER A 300 -24.12 -7.31 14.10
CA SER A 300 -23.94 -6.59 15.38
C SER A 300 -24.94 -5.45 15.59
N GLN A 301 -25.61 -5.02 14.53
CA GLN A 301 -26.62 -3.97 14.55
C GLN A 301 -28.07 -4.50 14.57
N ARG A 302 -28.26 -5.83 14.57
CA ARG A 302 -29.59 -6.45 14.48
C ARG A 302 -30.58 -5.92 15.51
N THR A 303 -30.13 -5.73 16.75
CA THR A 303 -30.97 -5.19 17.83
C THR A 303 -31.35 -3.73 17.56
N ALA A 304 -30.40 -2.90 17.13
CA ALA A 304 -30.68 -1.50 16.80
C ALA A 304 -31.63 -1.35 15.60
N LEU A 305 -31.50 -2.22 14.59
CA LEU A 305 -32.43 -2.29 13.44
C LEU A 305 -33.85 -2.72 13.85
N ARG A 306 -33.97 -3.70 14.77
CA ARG A 306 -35.26 -4.11 15.34
C ARG A 306 -35.92 -2.98 16.11
N LEU A 307 -35.15 -2.26 16.95
CA LEU A 307 -35.64 -1.12 17.70
C LEU A 307 -36.11 0.00 16.78
N LEU A 308 -35.30 0.34 15.75
CA LEU A 308 -35.67 1.35 14.75
C LEU A 308 -36.98 1.01 14.04
N SER A 309 -37.24 -0.27 13.80
CA SER A 309 -38.45 -0.70 13.06
C SER A 309 -39.73 -0.72 13.91
N GLY A 310 -39.66 -0.76 15.26
CA GLY A 310 -40.86 -0.99 16.05
C GLY A 310 -40.90 -0.47 17.49
N ALA A 311 -39.75 0.08 18.01
CA ALA A 311 -39.68 0.51 19.40
C ALA A 311 -39.79 2.04 19.55
N PRO A 312 -40.16 2.55 20.73
CA PRO A 312 -40.08 3.97 21.02
C PRO A 312 -38.64 4.44 21.17
N TYR A 313 -38.38 5.74 20.90
CA TYR A 313 -37.03 6.32 20.92
C TYR A 313 -36.28 6.13 22.24
N TRP A 314 -36.94 6.24 23.38
CA TRP A 314 -36.29 6.10 24.69
C TRP A 314 -35.65 4.71 24.86
N LEU A 315 -36.24 3.64 24.35
CA LEU A 315 -35.69 2.29 24.42
C LEU A 315 -34.46 2.15 23.52
N PHE A 316 -34.52 2.74 22.33
CA PHE A 316 -33.36 2.83 21.44
C PHE A 316 -32.20 3.63 22.07
N ALA A 317 -32.51 4.78 22.67
CA ALA A 317 -31.54 5.61 23.37
C ALA A 317 -30.89 4.89 24.56
N ALA A 318 -31.69 4.16 25.37
CA ALA A 318 -31.18 3.35 26.47
C ALA A 318 -30.23 2.22 25.96
N HIS A 319 -30.62 1.51 24.93
CA HIS A 319 -29.78 0.49 24.29
C HIS A 319 -28.43 1.08 23.80
N ARG A 320 -28.45 2.26 23.15
CA ARG A 320 -27.24 2.98 22.74
C ARG A 320 -26.36 3.33 23.93
N GLY A 321 -26.96 3.89 25.00
CA GLY A 321 -26.25 4.27 26.23
C GLY A 321 -25.51 3.07 26.85
N CYS A 322 -26.20 1.94 26.97
CA CYS A 322 -25.61 0.70 27.49
C CYS A 322 -24.45 0.19 26.60
N ARG A 323 -24.61 0.18 25.28
CA ARG A 323 -23.54 -0.22 24.35
C ARG A 323 -22.33 0.71 24.47
N ALA A 324 -22.54 2.02 24.50
CA ALA A 324 -21.49 3.01 24.61
C ALA A 324 -20.73 2.86 25.95
N ALA A 325 -21.45 2.61 27.07
CA ALA A 325 -20.85 2.35 28.37
C ALA A 325 -20.00 1.09 28.37
N LEU A 326 -20.52 -0.02 27.84
CA LEU A 326 -19.78 -1.29 27.73
C LEU A 326 -18.53 -1.16 26.84
N THR A 327 -18.62 -0.45 25.72
CA THR A 327 -17.47 -0.21 24.81
C THR A 327 -16.40 0.64 25.50
N ARG A 328 -16.82 1.69 26.24
CA ARG A 328 -15.88 2.52 27.02
C ARG A 328 -15.19 1.72 28.12
N LEU A 329 -15.91 0.89 28.85
CA LEU A 329 -15.34 0.03 29.90
C LEU A 329 -14.33 -0.96 29.33
N ARG A 330 -14.65 -1.63 28.23
CA ARG A 330 -13.74 -2.55 27.52
C ARG A 330 -12.48 -1.82 27.01
N ALA A 331 -12.66 -0.68 26.36
CA ALA A 331 -11.55 0.12 25.85
C ALA A 331 -10.64 0.69 26.97
N HIS A 332 -11.19 1.06 28.13
CA HIS A 332 -10.41 1.46 29.29
C HIS A 332 -9.62 0.29 29.88
N GLY A 333 -10.24 -0.88 30.02
CA GLY A 333 -9.59 -2.08 30.54
C GLY A 333 -8.40 -2.52 29.67
N THR A 334 -8.56 -2.56 28.35
CA THR A 334 -7.48 -2.93 27.43
C THR A 334 -6.36 -1.89 27.38
N LYS A 335 -6.70 -0.58 27.38
CA LYS A 335 -5.70 0.51 27.42
C LYS A 335 -4.92 0.53 28.73
N LEU A 336 -5.59 0.31 29.88
CA LEU A 336 -4.93 0.26 31.19
C LEU A 336 -3.99 -0.95 31.29
N ARG A 337 -4.43 -2.13 30.88
CA ARG A 337 -3.58 -3.34 30.81
C ARG A 337 -2.37 -3.13 29.87
N GLY A 338 -2.59 -2.60 28.68
CA GLY A 338 -1.50 -2.30 27.74
C GLY A 338 -0.50 -1.29 28.30
N ARG A 339 -0.98 -0.19 28.92
CA ARG A 339 -0.12 0.82 29.55
C ARG A 339 0.64 0.28 30.78
N ALA A 340 0.00 -0.53 31.60
CA ALA A 340 0.63 -1.17 32.77
C ALA A 340 1.74 -2.13 32.33
N LEU A 341 1.46 -2.98 31.33
CA LEU A 341 2.45 -3.90 30.77
C LEU A 341 3.64 -3.16 30.13
N GLN A 342 3.39 -2.10 29.39
CA GLN A 342 4.44 -1.25 28.80
C GLN A 342 5.29 -0.56 29.88
N ARG A 343 4.66 -0.06 30.94
CA ARG A 343 5.38 0.53 32.10
C ARG A 343 6.22 -0.51 32.80
N ALA A 344 5.69 -1.71 33.05
CA ALA A 344 6.42 -2.82 33.66
C ALA A 344 7.64 -3.22 32.80
N LYS A 345 7.49 -3.38 31.50
CA LYS A 345 8.60 -3.66 30.55
C LYS A 345 9.70 -2.60 30.62
N ARG A 346 9.32 -1.31 30.61
CA ARG A 346 10.29 -0.20 30.72
C ARG A 346 10.99 -0.18 32.08
N LEU A 347 10.27 -0.46 33.14
CA LEU A 347 10.85 -0.52 34.51
C LEU A 347 11.87 -1.68 34.61
N VAL A 348 11.50 -2.87 34.17
CA VAL A 348 12.39 -4.04 34.13
C VAL A 348 13.64 -3.73 33.31
N HIS A 349 13.47 -3.18 32.12
CA HIS A 349 14.62 -2.81 31.28
C HIS A 349 15.52 -1.76 31.96
N ARG A 350 14.94 -0.72 32.61
CA ARG A 350 15.70 0.29 33.37
C ARG A 350 16.49 -0.32 34.53
N LEU A 351 15.86 -1.18 35.32
CA LEU A 351 16.52 -1.85 36.45
C LEU A 351 17.68 -2.75 35.95
N LEU A 352 17.46 -3.52 34.90
CA LEU A 352 18.48 -4.35 34.30
C LEU A 352 19.62 -3.53 33.64
N SER A 353 19.32 -2.32 33.16
CA SER A 353 20.29 -1.39 32.60
C SER A 353 21.18 -0.71 33.67
N LEU A 354 20.93 -0.90 34.95
CA LEU A 354 21.87 -0.48 36.02
C LEU A 354 23.15 -1.33 36.04
N ARG A 355 23.09 -2.55 35.49
CA ARG A 355 24.29 -3.38 35.31
C ARG A 355 25.15 -2.84 34.17
N PRO A 356 26.50 -3.00 34.26
CA PRO A 356 27.38 -2.56 33.18
C PRO A 356 27.09 -3.29 31.86
N LEU A 357 27.43 -2.66 30.73
CA LEU A 357 27.44 -3.34 29.43
C LEU A 357 28.45 -4.50 29.46
N ASP A 358 28.13 -5.55 28.75
CA ASP A 358 29.02 -6.68 28.53
C ASP A 358 29.73 -6.45 27.17
N PRO A 359 31.03 -6.11 27.18
CA PRO A 359 31.77 -5.77 25.97
C PRO A 359 31.89 -6.96 25.00
N HIS A 360 31.60 -8.17 25.48
CA HIS A 360 31.70 -9.40 24.71
C HIS A 360 30.31 -9.96 24.33
N LEU A 361 29.26 -9.13 24.35
CA LEU A 361 27.89 -9.58 24.02
C LEU A 361 27.36 -8.86 22.78
N ALA A 362 27.06 -9.64 21.74
CA ALA A 362 26.36 -9.20 20.52
C ALA A 362 24.95 -9.81 20.45
N VAL A 363 23.96 -8.99 20.11
CA VAL A 363 22.58 -9.41 19.90
C VAL A 363 22.21 -9.21 18.45
N TYR A 364 21.70 -10.28 17.83
CA TYR A 364 21.32 -10.34 16.42
C TYR A 364 19.82 -10.47 16.26
N SER A 365 19.31 -9.88 15.19
CA SER A 365 17.91 -10.09 14.75
C SER A 365 17.80 -9.91 13.26
N ALA A 366 16.95 -10.72 12.62
CA ALA A 366 16.67 -10.60 11.21
C ALA A 366 15.16 -10.73 10.92
N SER A 367 14.69 -10.00 9.92
CA SER A 367 13.37 -10.13 9.31
C SER A 367 12.22 -10.24 10.34
N HIS A 368 12.16 -9.31 11.31
CA HIS A 368 11.20 -9.32 12.42
C HIS A 368 11.30 -10.57 13.31
N HIS A 369 12.52 -10.96 13.66
CA HIS A 369 12.83 -12.12 14.56
C HIS A 369 12.45 -13.48 13.97
N ARG A 370 12.51 -13.64 12.64
CA ARG A 370 12.13 -14.91 11.97
C ARG A 370 13.18 -16.00 11.97
N GLY A 371 14.40 -15.68 12.39
CA GLY A 371 15.49 -16.66 12.44
C GLY A 371 16.86 -16.06 12.12
N VAL A 372 17.80 -16.95 11.80
CA VAL A 372 19.20 -16.62 11.43
C VAL A 372 19.26 -16.43 9.91
N LEU A 373 19.12 -15.19 9.44
CA LEU A 373 18.89 -14.86 8.02
C LEU A 373 19.66 -13.62 7.57
N GLY A 374 20.00 -13.55 6.27
CA GLY A 374 20.52 -12.39 5.58
C GLY A 374 21.81 -11.81 6.17
N ASP A 375 22.03 -10.49 6.04
CA ASP A 375 23.25 -9.83 6.49
C ASP A 375 23.60 -10.09 7.97
N PRO A 376 22.64 -10.04 8.93
CA PRO A 376 22.95 -10.38 10.32
C PRO A 376 23.50 -11.80 10.50
N ALA A 377 23.05 -12.76 9.69
CA ALA A 377 23.54 -14.14 9.74
C ALA A 377 24.97 -14.26 9.20
N ALA A 378 25.27 -13.59 8.10
CA ALA A 378 26.62 -13.54 7.54
C ALA A 378 27.63 -12.88 8.51
N ILE A 379 27.23 -11.75 9.11
CA ILE A 379 28.05 -11.07 10.14
C ILE A 379 28.26 -11.98 11.35
N HIS A 380 27.21 -12.66 11.83
CA HIS A 380 27.32 -13.60 12.93
C HIS A 380 28.28 -14.76 12.61
N HIS A 381 28.14 -15.37 11.44
CA HIS A 381 29.02 -16.46 10.99
C HIS A 381 30.48 -16.01 10.99
N ARG A 382 30.74 -14.81 10.42
CA ARG A 382 32.09 -14.26 10.34
C ARG A 382 32.63 -13.84 11.73
N ALA A 383 31.78 -13.31 12.61
CA ALA A 383 32.16 -12.94 13.98
C ALA A 383 32.61 -14.16 14.79
N ARG A 384 31.96 -15.33 14.61
CA ARG A 384 32.40 -16.57 15.26
C ARG A 384 33.82 -16.98 14.85
N GLN A 385 34.26 -16.64 13.67
CA GLN A 385 35.59 -16.95 13.16
C GLN A 385 36.66 -15.92 13.60
N LEU A 386 36.34 -14.62 13.46
CA LEU A 386 37.32 -13.55 13.69
C LEU A 386 37.31 -13.00 15.13
N ALA A 387 36.17 -13.05 15.79
CA ALA A 387 35.97 -12.53 17.16
C ALA A 387 35.28 -13.58 18.06
N PRO A 388 35.89 -14.78 18.27
CA PRO A 388 35.26 -15.88 19.01
C PRO A 388 34.99 -15.54 20.49
N HIS A 389 35.63 -14.50 21.02
CA HIS A 389 35.40 -13.99 22.37
C HIS A 389 34.08 -13.21 22.47
N ILE A 390 33.45 -12.82 21.37
CA ILE A 390 32.14 -12.15 21.36
C ILE A 390 31.03 -13.21 21.38
N ARG A 391 30.32 -13.28 22.48
CA ARG A 391 29.13 -14.14 22.61
C ARG A 391 27.97 -13.60 21.79
N SER A 392 27.39 -14.44 20.96
CA SER A 392 26.28 -14.10 20.08
C SER A 392 24.96 -14.64 20.62
N VAL A 393 23.92 -13.80 20.69
CA VAL A 393 22.57 -14.18 21.08
C VAL A 393 21.57 -13.69 20.02
N TRP A 394 20.74 -14.60 19.52
CA TRP A 394 19.71 -14.27 18.55
C TRP A 394 18.37 -13.97 19.21
N VAL A 395 17.66 -12.96 18.72
CA VAL A 395 16.27 -12.70 19.09
C VAL A 395 15.38 -13.40 18.07
N VAL A 396 14.61 -14.41 18.52
CA VAL A 396 13.82 -15.27 17.62
C VAL A 396 12.42 -15.46 18.19
N ARG A 397 11.40 -15.37 17.34
CA ARG A 397 10.01 -15.59 17.72
C ARG A 397 9.76 -17.06 18.09
N PRO A 398 8.81 -17.34 19.00
CA PRO A 398 8.52 -18.72 19.42
C PRO A 398 8.22 -19.67 18.27
N ASP A 399 7.49 -19.20 17.26
CA ASP A 399 7.10 -19.99 16.07
C ASP A 399 8.25 -20.27 15.08
N ALA A 400 9.39 -19.61 15.25
CA ALA A 400 10.58 -19.78 14.41
C ALA A 400 11.72 -20.55 15.10
N VAL A 401 11.59 -20.87 16.39
CA VAL A 401 12.65 -21.55 17.17
C VAL A 401 12.96 -22.94 16.63
N ALA A 402 11.94 -23.69 16.19
CA ALA A 402 12.11 -25.03 15.67
C ALA A 402 12.96 -25.12 14.38
N GLY A 403 13.09 -24.01 13.65
CA GLY A 403 13.89 -23.92 12.42
C GLY A 403 15.30 -23.37 12.63
N LEU A 404 15.75 -23.21 13.87
CA LEU A 404 17.09 -22.70 14.14
C LEU A 404 18.18 -23.78 13.92
N PRO A 405 19.34 -23.38 13.35
CA PRO A 405 20.50 -24.25 13.31
C PRO A 405 20.93 -24.70 14.71
N PRO A 406 21.48 -25.91 14.86
CA PRO A 406 22.02 -26.38 16.15
C PRO A 406 23.08 -25.45 16.74
N GLY A 407 23.05 -25.26 18.07
CA GLY A 407 24.05 -24.47 18.78
C GLY A 407 23.84 -22.95 18.73
N ILE A 408 22.73 -22.46 18.21
CA ILE A 408 22.39 -21.02 18.25
C ILE A 408 21.79 -20.66 19.61
N ASP A 409 22.51 -19.81 20.39
CA ASP A 409 21.95 -19.19 21.61
C ASP A 409 20.89 -18.16 21.21
N HIS A 410 19.70 -18.26 21.80
CA HIS A 410 18.59 -17.41 21.45
C HIS A 410 17.71 -17.00 22.63
N VAL A 411 16.99 -15.90 22.44
CA VAL A 411 15.96 -15.40 23.37
C VAL A 411 14.70 -15.07 22.59
N THR A 412 13.55 -15.29 23.21
CA THR A 412 12.27 -14.89 22.62
C THR A 412 11.94 -13.45 22.96
N PRO A 413 11.41 -12.66 22.01
CA PRO A 413 10.98 -11.29 22.26
C PRO A 413 10.12 -11.18 23.50
N ASP A 414 10.30 -10.09 24.26
CA ASP A 414 9.54 -9.76 25.46
C ASP A 414 9.69 -10.69 26.68
N SER A 415 10.54 -11.73 26.60
CA SER A 415 10.88 -12.56 27.77
C SER A 415 11.79 -11.80 28.74
N LEU A 416 11.85 -12.24 30.02
CA LEU A 416 12.80 -11.66 31.00
C LEU A 416 14.25 -11.83 30.52
N ARG A 417 14.58 -12.98 29.91
CA ARG A 417 15.91 -13.25 29.36
C ARG A 417 16.23 -12.28 28.18
N TYR A 418 15.24 -11.98 27.33
CA TYR A 418 15.39 -10.95 26.28
C TYR A 418 15.76 -9.60 26.89
N TRP A 419 14.99 -9.11 27.87
CA TRP A 419 15.24 -7.81 28.49
C TRP A 419 16.58 -7.77 29.25
N ALA A 420 16.97 -8.86 29.86
CA ALA A 420 18.27 -8.98 30.51
C ALA A 420 19.43 -8.96 29.51
N THR A 421 19.26 -9.63 28.38
CA THR A 421 20.26 -9.67 27.30
C THR A 421 20.43 -8.30 26.64
N VAL A 422 19.35 -7.68 26.19
CA VAL A 422 19.42 -6.37 25.49
C VAL A 422 19.82 -5.22 26.43
N ALA A 423 19.58 -5.35 27.73
CA ALA A 423 20.04 -4.35 28.70
C ALA A 423 21.56 -4.35 28.90
N ARG A 424 22.24 -5.44 28.58
CA ARG A 424 23.69 -5.60 28.78
C ARG A 424 24.50 -5.67 27.49
N ALA A 425 23.86 -5.91 26.34
CA ALA A 425 24.56 -6.07 25.07
C ALA A 425 25.28 -4.78 24.63
N THR A 426 26.49 -4.95 24.13
CA THR A 426 27.27 -3.89 23.51
C THR A 426 26.92 -3.77 22.03
N TYR A 427 26.81 -4.89 21.30
CA TYR A 427 26.58 -4.85 19.84
C TYR A 427 25.17 -5.29 19.49
N PHE A 428 24.50 -4.53 18.63
CA PHE A 428 23.15 -4.78 18.13
C PHE A 428 23.15 -4.79 16.62
N VAL A 429 22.93 -5.94 16.01
CA VAL A 429 22.94 -6.13 14.55
C VAL A 429 21.53 -6.51 14.08
N ASN A 430 20.94 -5.72 13.18
CA ASN A 430 19.58 -5.93 12.71
C ASN A 430 19.37 -5.40 11.28
N ASN A 431 18.53 -6.06 10.50
CA ASN A 431 18.12 -5.61 9.16
C ASN A 431 16.73 -4.97 9.11
N VAL A 432 16.08 -4.81 10.27
CA VAL A 432 14.81 -4.10 10.46
C VAL A 432 15.01 -3.08 11.58
N ASN A 433 14.02 -2.88 12.45
CA ASN A 433 14.17 -2.02 13.61
C ASN A 433 13.91 -2.80 14.92
N TRP A 434 14.66 -2.46 15.96
CA TRP A 434 14.43 -2.94 17.30
C TRP A 434 13.11 -2.42 17.88
N ALA A 435 12.58 -3.11 18.89
CA ALA A 435 11.37 -2.73 19.59
C ALA A 435 11.43 -1.26 20.07
N HIS A 436 10.27 -0.60 20.10
CA HIS A 436 10.18 0.82 20.48
C HIS A 436 10.63 1.06 21.93
N GLU A 437 10.43 0.08 22.80
CA GLU A 437 10.75 0.12 24.23
C GLU A 437 12.24 0.03 24.52
N LEU A 438 13.03 -0.48 23.60
CA LEU A 438 14.48 -0.56 23.76
C LEU A 438 15.08 0.85 23.89
N VAL A 439 15.78 1.10 24.99
CA VAL A 439 16.51 2.34 25.22
C VAL A 439 17.96 2.11 24.84
N LYS A 440 18.49 2.91 23.91
CA LYS A 440 19.92 2.89 23.56
C LYS A 440 20.74 3.35 24.76
N ARG A 441 21.77 2.59 25.10
CA ARG A 441 22.67 2.90 26.21
C ARG A 441 23.95 3.53 25.67
N PRO A 442 24.55 4.50 26.40
CA PRO A 442 25.92 4.97 26.08
C PRO A 442 26.88 3.80 26.02
N GLY A 443 27.69 3.74 24.98
CA GLY A 443 28.65 2.65 24.74
C GLY A 443 28.09 1.42 24.02
N SER A 444 26.75 1.34 23.78
CA SER A 444 26.21 0.32 22.87
C SER A 444 26.31 0.77 21.41
N VAL A 445 26.55 -0.18 20.51
CA VAL A 445 26.73 0.02 19.08
C VAL A 445 25.59 -0.65 18.31
N HIS A 446 24.79 0.14 17.60
CA HIS A 446 23.66 -0.33 16.83
C HIS A 446 23.97 -0.25 15.32
N VAL A 447 23.86 -1.38 14.65
CA VAL A 447 24.15 -1.54 13.22
C VAL A 447 22.89 -1.90 12.47
N GLN A 448 22.52 -1.07 11.50
CA GLN A 448 21.44 -1.34 10.55
C GLN A 448 22.03 -1.89 9.26
N THR A 449 21.63 -3.10 8.89
CA THR A 449 22.15 -3.76 7.69
C THR A 449 21.23 -3.64 6.49
N HIS A 450 20.01 -3.13 6.68
CA HIS A 450 18.95 -3.05 5.66
C HIS A 450 18.58 -4.41 5.03
N GLN A 451 17.99 -4.41 3.83
CA GLN A 451 17.55 -5.61 3.12
C GLN A 451 17.86 -5.54 1.62
N GLY A 452 19.08 -5.09 1.28
CA GLY A 452 19.55 -4.96 -0.09
C GLY A 452 19.38 -3.57 -0.70
N THR A 453 19.84 -3.41 -1.93
CA THR A 453 19.80 -2.16 -2.70
C THR A 453 18.35 -1.70 -2.95
N PRO A 454 17.98 -0.45 -2.62
CA PRO A 454 16.61 0.00 -2.72
C PRO A 454 16.22 0.43 -4.14
N LEU A 455 15.22 -0.22 -4.73
CA LEU A 455 14.47 0.30 -5.87
C LEU A 455 13.30 1.17 -5.40
N LYS A 456 12.61 0.72 -4.35
CA LYS A 456 11.37 1.33 -3.82
C LYS A 456 11.69 2.47 -2.87
N HIS A 457 10.83 3.50 -2.85
CA HIS A 457 10.91 4.52 -1.81
C HIS A 457 10.85 3.92 -0.41
N MET A 458 11.71 4.41 0.47
CA MET A 458 11.87 3.96 1.84
C MET A 458 11.78 5.15 2.79
N GLY A 459 11.65 4.89 4.09
CA GLY A 459 11.74 5.92 5.12
C GLY A 459 10.77 7.07 4.91
N VAL A 460 11.30 8.31 4.94
CA VAL A 460 10.51 9.54 4.76
C VAL A 460 10.09 9.77 3.30
N ASP A 461 10.79 9.21 2.33
CA ASP A 461 10.44 9.34 0.91
C ASP A 461 9.07 8.71 0.58
N LEU A 462 8.60 7.79 1.43
CA LEU A 462 7.25 7.23 1.33
C LEU A 462 6.12 8.24 1.58
N LEU A 463 6.41 9.39 2.19
CA LEU A 463 5.38 10.40 2.49
C LEU A 463 4.69 10.91 1.22
N GLY A 464 5.38 10.92 0.08
CA GLY A 464 4.81 11.22 -1.22
C GLY A 464 3.89 10.12 -1.80
N HIS A 465 3.78 8.95 -1.14
CA HIS A 465 3.01 7.80 -1.62
C HIS A 465 2.00 7.31 -0.58
N PRO A 466 0.80 7.90 -0.56
CA PRO A 466 -0.23 7.64 0.46
C PRO A 466 -0.60 6.16 0.62
N ALA A 467 -0.69 5.44 -0.49
CA ALA A 467 -1.01 4.01 -0.48
C ALA A 467 0.01 3.16 0.29
N ALA A 468 1.29 3.55 0.25
CA ALA A 468 2.37 2.84 0.94
C ALA A 468 2.52 3.25 2.41
N THR A 469 2.08 4.46 2.79
CA THR A 469 2.29 5.01 4.14
C THR A 469 1.12 4.82 5.10
N HIS A 470 -0.02 4.31 4.66
CA HIS A 470 -1.25 4.24 5.46
C HIS A 470 -1.12 3.57 6.84
N ARG A 471 -0.11 2.73 7.06
CA ARG A 471 0.21 2.08 8.34
C ARG A 471 1.51 2.56 8.96
N THR A 472 2.20 3.54 8.37
CA THR A 472 3.53 3.97 8.81
C THR A 472 3.44 5.16 9.74
N ASN A 473 3.85 4.99 10.99
CA ASN A 473 4.07 6.11 11.91
C ASN A 473 5.51 6.61 11.74
N VAL A 474 5.69 7.61 10.87
CA VAL A 474 7.00 8.17 10.51
C VAL A 474 7.76 8.70 11.73
N ARG A 475 7.09 9.42 12.65
CA ARG A 475 7.72 9.91 13.88
C ARG A 475 8.25 8.77 14.76
N ALA A 476 7.51 7.67 14.88
CA ALA A 476 7.96 6.50 15.63
C ALA A 476 9.06 5.74 14.88
N MET A 477 9.04 5.75 13.55
CA MET A 477 10.09 5.17 12.71
C MET A 477 11.41 5.94 12.93
N LEU A 478 11.44 7.25 12.76
CA LEU A 478 12.63 8.08 12.93
C LEU A 478 13.23 7.93 14.34
N ARG A 479 12.42 7.94 15.40
CA ARG A 479 12.94 7.67 16.76
C ARG A 479 13.61 6.30 16.92
N ARG A 480 13.26 5.31 16.10
CA ARG A 480 13.97 4.02 16.09
C ARG A 480 15.26 4.11 15.30
N CYS A 481 15.27 4.88 14.21
CA CYS A 481 16.46 5.11 13.39
C CYS A 481 17.50 5.98 14.12
N ASP A 482 17.10 6.93 14.99
CA ASP A 482 17.99 7.72 15.84
C ASP A 482 18.90 6.88 16.77
N ARG A 483 18.62 5.57 16.87
CA ARG A 483 19.47 4.64 17.65
C ARG A 483 20.61 4.04 16.85
N TRP A 484 20.58 4.14 15.51
CA TRP A 484 21.64 3.59 14.68
C TRP A 484 22.94 4.39 14.86
N ASP A 485 24.04 3.68 15.04
CA ASP A 485 25.38 4.25 14.97
C ASP A 485 25.93 4.06 13.56
N TYR A 486 25.61 2.93 12.94
CA TYR A 486 26.08 2.55 11.61
C TYR A 486 24.93 2.05 10.74
N SER A 487 25.01 2.43 9.45
CA SER A 487 24.12 1.99 8.38
C SER A 487 24.97 1.37 7.27
N LEU A 488 24.76 0.09 6.94
CA LEU A 488 25.50 -0.55 5.87
C LEU A 488 24.99 -0.08 4.50
N ALA A 489 25.92 0.13 3.58
CA ALA A 489 25.63 0.43 2.19
C ALA A 489 26.26 -0.62 1.26
N ALA A 490 25.45 -1.21 0.39
CA ALA A 490 25.91 -2.19 -0.60
C ALA A 490 26.61 -1.52 -1.79
N ASN A 491 26.26 -0.27 -2.09
CA ASN A 491 26.77 0.55 -3.19
C ASN A 491 26.51 2.03 -2.96
N ALA A 492 27.07 2.91 -3.79
CA ALA A 492 26.89 4.36 -3.70
C ALA A 492 25.41 4.82 -3.86
N HIS A 493 24.60 4.08 -4.63
CA HIS A 493 23.18 4.34 -4.75
C HIS A 493 22.45 4.13 -3.42
N SER A 494 22.72 3.00 -2.75
CA SER A 494 22.15 2.70 -1.43
C SER A 494 22.56 3.73 -0.39
N GLU A 495 23.82 4.15 -0.38
CA GLU A 495 24.37 5.13 0.56
C GLU A 495 23.59 6.45 0.49
N ARG A 496 23.50 7.04 -0.71
CA ARG A 496 22.72 8.28 -0.93
C ARG A 496 21.26 8.17 -0.53
N ILE A 497 20.66 7.01 -0.77
CA ILE A 497 19.25 6.80 -0.44
C ILE A 497 19.05 6.67 1.07
N TRP A 498 19.92 5.94 1.76
CA TRP A 498 19.76 5.77 3.21
C TRP A 498 19.91 7.09 3.95
N ASP A 499 20.84 7.95 3.55
CA ASP A 499 20.99 9.30 4.12
C ASP A 499 19.73 10.15 3.94
N ARG A 500 19.11 10.09 2.76
CA ARG A 500 17.88 10.83 2.47
C ARG A 500 16.63 10.22 3.12
N ALA A 501 16.46 8.91 2.98
CA ALA A 501 15.27 8.19 3.45
C ALA A 501 15.18 8.13 4.97
N TYR A 502 16.32 8.18 5.66
CA TYR A 502 16.42 8.13 7.12
C TYR A 502 17.28 9.29 7.63
N PRO A 503 16.77 10.52 7.69
CA PRO A 503 17.53 11.72 8.11
C PRO A 503 17.83 11.66 9.60
N CYS A 504 18.76 10.78 9.99
CA CYS A 504 19.21 10.50 11.35
C CYS A 504 20.73 10.53 11.42
N HIS A 505 21.30 10.65 12.63
CA HIS A 505 22.74 10.68 12.83
C HIS A 505 23.32 9.27 12.90
N PHE A 506 23.72 8.72 11.77
CA PHE A 506 24.48 7.48 11.69
C PHE A 506 25.72 7.65 10.78
N THR A 507 26.68 6.76 10.92
CA THR A 507 27.82 6.68 10.00
C THR A 507 27.49 5.64 8.92
N SER A 508 27.55 6.06 7.65
CA SER A 508 27.46 5.12 6.54
C SER A 508 28.71 4.23 6.49
N LEU A 509 28.51 2.93 6.31
CA LEU A 509 29.57 1.95 6.13
C LEU A 509 29.48 1.35 4.72
N PRO A 510 30.31 1.78 3.77
CA PRO A 510 30.36 1.25 2.41
C PRO A 510 31.08 -0.11 2.40
N THR A 511 30.47 -1.12 2.99
CA THR A 511 31.09 -2.45 3.19
C THR A 511 30.68 -3.48 2.15
N GLY A 512 29.66 -3.21 1.35
CA GLY A 512 28.94 -4.24 0.63
C GLY A 512 27.87 -4.89 1.50
N SER A 513 27.16 -5.86 0.95
CA SER A 513 26.12 -6.64 1.62
C SER A 513 26.69 -7.95 2.16
N PRO A 514 26.85 -8.13 3.49
CA PRO A 514 27.49 -9.31 4.08
C PRO A 514 26.92 -10.64 3.59
N ARG A 515 25.62 -10.71 3.32
CA ARG A 515 24.95 -11.93 2.81
C ARG A 515 25.44 -12.30 1.41
N ASN A 516 25.90 -11.33 0.62
CA ASN A 516 26.38 -11.57 -0.73
C ASN A 516 27.80 -12.18 -0.76
N ASP A 517 28.53 -12.21 0.36
CA ASP A 517 29.87 -12.80 0.40
C ASP A 517 29.90 -14.22 -0.14
N VAL A 518 28.84 -15.01 0.11
CA VAL A 518 28.72 -16.38 -0.37
C VAL A 518 28.64 -16.47 -1.90
N LEU A 519 28.15 -15.44 -2.58
CA LEU A 519 28.05 -15.42 -4.05
C LEU A 519 29.44 -15.36 -4.72
N PHE A 520 30.44 -14.84 -4.00
CA PHE A 520 31.83 -14.71 -4.46
C PHE A 520 32.73 -15.84 -3.94
N THR A 521 32.38 -16.42 -2.77
CA THR A 521 33.28 -17.35 -2.06
C THR A 521 32.80 -18.78 -2.04
N ALA A 522 31.56 -19.05 -2.54
CA ALA A 522 31.02 -20.41 -2.54
C ALA A 522 31.80 -21.33 -3.46
N ASP A 523 32.15 -22.50 -2.94
CA ASP A 523 32.66 -23.63 -3.72
C ASP A 523 31.64 -24.05 -4.80
N PRO A 524 32.09 -24.34 -6.05
CA PRO A 524 31.19 -24.86 -7.09
C PRO A 524 30.34 -26.07 -6.66
N ALA A 525 30.84 -26.93 -5.78
CA ALA A 525 30.08 -28.02 -5.20
C ALA A 525 28.91 -27.56 -4.30
N HIS A 526 28.92 -26.30 -3.81
CA HIS A 526 27.85 -25.76 -2.97
C HIS A 526 26.52 -25.72 -3.74
N ALA A 527 26.51 -25.14 -4.93
CA ALA A 527 25.33 -25.08 -5.80
C ALA A 527 24.79 -26.49 -6.10
N ALA A 528 25.69 -27.43 -6.38
CA ALA A 528 25.30 -28.85 -6.62
C ALA A 528 24.68 -29.50 -5.36
N ARG A 529 25.18 -29.21 -4.16
CA ARG A 529 24.57 -29.67 -2.89
C ARG A 529 23.16 -29.11 -2.71
N VAL A 530 22.97 -27.82 -2.98
CA VAL A 530 21.66 -27.18 -2.88
C VAL A 530 20.67 -27.78 -3.88
N ARG A 531 21.08 -27.95 -5.14
CA ARG A 531 20.25 -28.61 -6.19
C ARG A 531 19.80 -30.02 -5.77
N ARG A 532 20.75 -30.86 -5.27
CA ARG A 532 20.39 -32.19 -4.75
C ARG A 532 19.42 -32.16 -3.58
N ARG A 533 19.63 -31.23 -2.62
CA ARG A 533 18.75 -31.09 -1.48
C ARG A 533 17.31 -30.70 -1.90
N LEU A 534 17.18 -29.90 -2.94
CA LEU A 534 15.88 -29.44 -3.48
C LEU A 534 15.25 -30.48 -4.43
N GLY A 535 15.94 -31.59 -4.73
CA GLY A 535 15.43 -32.64 -5.64
C GLY A 535 15.44 -32.19 -7.11
N ILE A 536 16.30 -31.26 -7.51
CA ILE A 536 16.41 -30.79 -8.88
C ILE A 536 17.13 -31.83 -9.72
N PRO A 537 16.56 -32.28 -10.88
CA PRO A 537 17.21 -33.23 -11.77
C PRO A 537 18.56 -32.73 -12.25
N GLN A 538 19.51 -33.67 -12.41
CA GLN A 538 20.84 -33.34 -12.91
C GLN A 538 20.75 -32.93 -14.39
N GLY A 539 21.35 -31.81 -14.75
CA GLY A 539 21.35 -31.27 -16.10
C GLY A 539 20.21 -30.27 -16.39
N ASP A 540 19.23 -30.11 -15.49
CA ASP A 540 18.17 -29.13 -15.69
C ASP A 540 18.69 -27.69 -15.60
N THR A 541 18.17 -26.85 -16.47
CA THR A 541 18.25 -25.41 -16.36
C THR A 541 17.26 -24.93 -15.29
N VAL A 542 17.77 -24.27 -14.26
CA VAL A 542 16.97 -23.86 -13.09
C VAL A 542 16.57 -22.41 -13.20
N VAL A 543 15.26 -22.15 -13.22
CA VAL A 543 14.68 -20.80 -13.28
C VAL A 543 14.11 -20.46 -11.90
N LEU A 544 14.62 -19.40 -11.27
CA LEU A 544 14.09 -18.86 -10.02
C LEU A 544 13.06 -17.77 -10.30
N TYR A 545 11.78 -18.01 -9.95
CA TYR A 545 10.73 -17.01 -10.01
C TYR A 545 10.50 -16.42 -8.61
N ALA A 546 10.77 -15.13 -8.45
CA ALA A 546 10.71 -14.43 -7.16
C ALA A 546 9.97 -13.07 -7.27
N PRO A 547 8.63 -13.08 -7.27
CA PRO A 547 7.83 -11.86 -7.41
C PRO A 547 7.81 -11.03 -6.13
N THR A 548 7.69 -9.70 -6.28
CA THR A 548 7.52 -8.75 -5.17
C THR A 548 6.09 -8.74 -4.66
N GLN A 549 5.94 -8.70 -3.33
CA GLN A 549 4.67 -8.44 -2.69
C GLN A 549 4.15 -7.05 -3.05
N ARG A 550 2.83 -6.94 -3.28
CA ARG A 550 2.14 -5.66 -3.50
C ARG A 550 1.59 -5.12 -2.19
N ASP A 551 2.25 -4.10 -1.64
CA ASP A 551 1.89 -3.49 -0.34
C ASP A 551 0.47 -2.87 -0.34
N HIS A 552 -0.03 -2.52 -1.53
CA HIS A 552 -1.35 -1.92 -1.72
C HIS A 552 -2.48 -2.96 -1.83
N HIS A 553 -2.19 -4.26 -1.96
CA HIS A 553 -3.18 -5.32 -1.95
C HIS A 553 -3.42 -5.86 -0.54
N ALA A 554 -4.69 -6.08 -0.18
CA ALA A 554 -5.07 -6.58 1.15
C ALA A 554 -4.48 -7.96 1.44
N THR A 555 -4.44 -8.83 0.45
CA THR A 555 -3.89 -10.18 0.54
C THR A 555 -2.38 -10.22 0.35
N GLY A 556 -1.78 -9.14 -0.17
CA GLY A 556 -0.36 -9.08 -0.48
C GLY A 556 0.09 -9.92 -1.68
N TYR A 557 -0.74 -10.83 -2.18
CA TYR A 557 -0.44 -11.65 -3.35
C TYR A 557 -1.43 -11.41 -4.48
N VAL A 558 -0.90 -11.22 -5.66
CA VAL A 558 -1.64 -11.20 -6.93
C VAL A 558 -0.89 -12.09 -7.90
N ARG A 559 -1.59 -13.06 -8.49
CA ARG A 559 -1.01 -13.87 -9.55
C ARG A 559 -0.75 -13.00 -10.78
N ARG A 560 0.51 -12.88 -11.18
CA ARG A 560 0.94 -12.09 -12.34
C ARG A 560 1.37 -12.98 -13.50
N VAL A 561 1.92 -14.14 -13.20
CA VAL A 561 2.35 -15.16 -14.16
C VAL A 561 1.47 -16.38 -14.02
N ASP A 562 0.95 -16.90 -15.12
CA ASP A 562 0.33 -18.21 -15.14
C ASP A 562 1.45 -19.27 -15.03
N LEU A 563 1.68 -19.74 -13.79
CA LEU A 563 2.78 -20.65 -13.49
C LEU A 563 2.65 -21.98 -14.25
N ALA A 564 1.42 -22.48 -14.41
CA ALA A 564 1.18 -23.73 -15.13
C ALA A 564 1.48 -23.58 -16.63
N ALA A 565 1.06 -22.48 -17.24
CA ALA A 565 1.37 -22.18 -18.64
C ALA A 565 2.87 -21.92 -18.83
N PHE A 566 3.50 -21.19 -17.92
CA PHE A 566 4.94 -20.90 -17.99
C PHE A 566 5.78 -22.18 -17.86
N THR A 567 5.50 -23.04 -16.87
CA THR A 567 6.24 -24.30 -16.69
C THR A 567 6.11 -25.23 -17.89
N ARG A 568 4.90 -25.34 -18.44
CA ARG A 568 4.69 -26.13 -19.69
C ARG A 568 5.47 -25.55 -20.87
N ALA A 569 5.62 -24.23 -20.92
CA ALA A 569 6.37 -23.55 -21.98
C ALA A 569 7.89 -23.68 -21.83
N LEU A 570 8.39 -23.81 -20.60
CA LEU A 570 9.79 -24.11 -20.33
C LEU A 570 10.18 -25.50 -20.89
N GLY A 571 9.27 -26.47 -20.81
CA GLY A 571 9.47 -27.82 -21.31
C GLY A 571 10.45 -28.66 -20.50
N PRO A 572 10.77 -29.90 -21.00
CA PRO A 572 11.70 -30.78 -20.32
C PRO A 572 13.12 -30.21 -20.26
N GLY A 573 13.88 -30.58 -19.23
CA GLY A 573 15.21 -30.07 -18.98
C GLY A 573 15.23 -28.71 -18.27
N HIS A 574 14.07 -28.25 -17.78
CA HIS A 574 13.96 -27.04 -16.96
C HIS A 574 13.25 -27.32 -15.65
N THR A 575 13.74 -26.74 -14.57
CA THR A 575 13.08 -26.75 -13.25
C THR A 575 12.73 -25.33 -12.84
N LEU A 576 11.45 -25.07 -12.53
CA LEU A 576 10.97 -23.80 -12.00
C LEU A 576 10.96 -23.82 -10.46
N LEU A 577 11.77 -22.98 -9.84
CA LEU A 577 11.72 -22.70 -8.41
C LEU A 577 10.83 -21.48 -8.17
N VAL A 578 9.83 -21.59 -7.31
CA VAL A 578 8.93 -20.47 -6.96
C VAL A 578 9.16 -20.03 -5.53
N ARG A 579 9.60 -18.78 -5.35
CA ARG A 579 9.80 -18.17 -4.04
C ARG A 579 8.87 -16.98 -3.85
N LEU A 580 7.75 -17.19 -3.19
CA LEU A 580 6.88 -16.08 -2.80
C LEU A 580 7.48 -15.29 -1.64
N HIS A 581 6.99 -14.06 -1.44
CA HIS A 581 7.41 -13.25 -0.31
C HIS A 581 7.09 -13.97 1.03
N PRO A 582 7.99 -13.98 2.03
CA PRO A 582 7.80 -14.74 3.28
C PRO A 582 6.54 -14.41 4.08
N THR A 583 5.93 -13.22 3.88
CA THR A 583 4.63 -12.88 4.51
C THR A 583 3.49 -13.73 3.98
N LEU A 584 3.65 -14.31 2.80
CA LEU A 584 2.66 -15.15 2.12
C LEU A 584 2.80 -16.65 2.46
N ALA A 585 3.78 -17.03 3.26
CA ALA A 585 4.03 -18.42 3.63
C ALA A 585 2.79 -19.13 4.20
N ARG A 586 1.88 -18.40 4.86
CA ARG A 586 0.62 -18.89 5.41
C ARG A 586 -0.63 -18.43 4.64
N HIS A 587 -0.45 -17.89 3.43
CA HIS A 587 -1.58 -17.41 2.64
C HIS A 587 -2.34 -18.57 2.01
N PRO A 588 -3.70 -18.54 1.96
CA PRO A 588 -4.51 -19.64 1.38
C PRO A 588 -4.15 -20.02 -0.05
N VAL A 589 -3.72 -19.06 -0.88
CA VAL A 589 -3.28 -19.31 -2.27
C VAL A 589 -2.11 -20.30 -2.34
N ARG A 590 -1.19 -20.27 -1.37
CA ARG A 590 -0.09 -21.25 -1.29
C ARG A 590 -0.61 -22.66 -0.98
N GLY A 591 -1.66 -22.76 -0.17
CA GLY A 591 -2.26 -24.05 0.22
C GLY A 591 -3.11 -24.73 -0.87
N THR A 592 -3.44 -24.03 -1.95
CA THR A 592 -4.27 -24.55 -3.05
C THR A 592 -3.49 -24.64 -4.36
N GLU A 593 -3.40 -23.56 -5.12
CA GLU A 593 -2.84 -23.56 -6.48
C GLU A 593 -1.35 -23.94 -6.52
N LEU A 594 -0.50 -23.27 -5.71
CA LEU A 594 0.94 -23.54 -5.73
C LEU A 594 1.27 -24.94 -5.25
N ALA A 595 0.60 -25.41 -4.20
CA ALA A 595 0.76 -26.79 -3.70
C ALA A 595 0.26 -27.83 -4.72
N ASP A 596 -0.81 -27.53 -5.48
CA ASP A 596 -1.32 -28.42 -6.53
C ASP A 596 -0.31 -28.54 -7.68
N LEU A 597 0.27 -27.43 -8.13
CA LEU A 597 1.29 -27.44 -9.17
C LEU A 597 2.57 -28.17 -8.72
N ALA A 598 2.97 -27.96 -7.46
CA ALA A 598 4.12 -28.67 -6.89
C ALA A 598 3.87 -30.19 -6.78
N ARG A 599 2.66 -30.62 -6.38
CA ARG A 599 2.28 -32.03 -6.33
C ARG A 599 2.24 -32.68 -7.73
N GLN A 600 1.92 -31.93 -8.77
CA GLN A 600 1.98 -32.34 -10.15
C GLN A 600 3.42 -32.42 -10.72
N GLY A 601 4.43 -32.00 -9.93
CA GLY A 601 5.82 -31.93 -10.36
C GLY A 601 6.13 -30.82 -11.37
N LEU A 602 5.22 -29.83 -11.51
CA LEU A 602 5.40 -28.75 -12.45
C LEU A 602 6.37 -27.67 -11.94
N LEU A 603 6.55 -27.56 -10.62
CA LEU A 603 7.45 -26.59 -10.00
C LEU A 603 7.88 -27.05 -8.60
N ILE A 604 8.89 -26.41 -8.03
CA ILE A 604 9.31 -26.61 -6.64
C ILE A 604 9.01 -25.32 -5.86
N ASP A 605 8.15 -25.40 -4.82
CA ASP A 605 7.90 -24.29 -3.91
C ASP A 605 9.05 -24.16 -2.90
N VAL A 606 9.85 -23.11 -3.06
CA VAL A 606 11.00 -22.79 -2.20
C VAL A 606 10.75 -21.55 -1.32
N THR A 607 9.48 -21.22 -1.05
CA THR A 607 9.09 -20.07 -0.24
C THR A 607 9.62 -20.13 1.19
N ASP A 608 9.73 -21.32 1.76
CA ASP A 608 10.23 -21.55 3.12
C ASP A 608 11.75 -21.76 3.21
N GLU A 609 12.46 -21.82 2.09
CA GLU A 609 13.92 -21.91 2.12
C GLU A 609 14.52 -20.70 2.82
N PRO A 610 15.36 -20.91 3.85
CA PRO A 610 15.86 -19.79 4.66
C PRO A 610 16.84 -18.90 3.89
N SER A 611 17.73 -19.47 3.08
CA SER A 611 18.76 -18.76 2.31
C SER A 611 18.29 -18.51 0.88
N VAL A 612 18.05 -17.24 0.54
CA VAL A 612 17.81 -16.85 -0.85
C VAL A 612 19.09 -16.88 -1.66
N GLU A 613 20.22 -16.69 -1.02
CA GLU A 613 21.57 -16.72 -1.60
C GLU A 613 21.87 -18.15 -2.14
N ASP A 614 21.47 -19.19 -1.39
CA ASP A 614 21.59 -20.59 -1.86
C ASP A 614 20.72 -20.84 -3.09
N LEU A 615 19.51 -20.28 -3.13
CA LEU A 615 18.62 -20.40 -4.29
C LEU A 615 19.20 -19.67 -5.51
N MET A 616 19.81 -18.50 -5.31
CA MET A 616 20.50 -17.77 -6.37
C MET A 616 21.68 -18.59 -6.93
N LEU A 617 22.50 -19.18 -6.06
CA LEU A 617 23.59 -20.05 -6.49
C LEU A 617 23.13 -21.30 -7.25
N ALA A 618 21.98 -21.85 -6.86
CA ALA A 618 21.39 -23.03 -7.48
C ALA A 618 20.67 -22.76 -8.80
N SER A 619 20.31 -21.49 -9.11
CA SER A 619 19.55 -21.13 -10.32
C SER A 619 20.44 -20.64 -11.46
N ASP A 620 20.00 -20.85 -12.71
CA ASP A 620 20.69 -20.42 -13.93
C ASP A 620 20.10 -19.13 -14.50
N ALA A 621 18.82 -18.82 -14.15
CA ALA A 621 18.16 -17.58 -14.53
C ALA A 621 17.23 -17.11 -13.41
N LEU A 622 17.02 -15.78 -13.34
CA LEU A 622 16.06 -15.15 -12.45
C LEU A 622 14.91 -14.53 -13.25
N VAL A 623 13.68 -14.85 -12.87
CA VAL A 623 12.48 -14.10 -13.27
C VAL A 623 11.95 -13.36 -12.05
N THR A 624 11.89 -12.05 -12.12
CA THR A 624 11.42 -11.21 -11.02
C THR A 624 10.69 -9.98 -11.56
N ASP A 625 10.31 -9.08 -10.68
CA ASP A 625 9.69 -7.81 -11.03
C ASP A 625 10.44 -6.63 -10.35
N TYR A 626 9.89 -6.03 -9.30
CA TYR A 626 10.46 -4.85 -8.62
C TYR A 626 11.22 -5.21 -7.33
N SER A 627 11.87 -6.36 -7.33
CA SER A 627 12.59 -6.90 -6.19
C SER A 627 14.03 -6.41 -6.12
N SER A 628 14.51 -6.10 -4.90
CA SER A 628 15.94 -5.86 -4.68
C SER A 628 16.83 -7.08 -4.99
N LEU A 629 16.25 -8.25 -5.17
CA LEU A 629 16.98 -9.47 -5.50
C LEU A 629 17.72 -9.37 -6.84
N MET A 630 17.21 -8.56 -7.79
CA MET A 630 17.90 -8.36 -9.07
C MET A 630 19.30 -7.77 -8.93
N PHE A 631 19.52 -6.91 -7.92
CA PHE A 631 20.84 -6.33 -7.68
C PHE A 631 21.81 -7.38 -7.14
N ASP A 632 21.37 -8.22 -6.22
CA ASP A 632 22.18 -9.30 -5.65
C ASP A 632 22.46 -10.37 -6.72
N TYR A 633 21.45 -10.76 -7.50
CA TYR A 633 21.59 -11.76 -8.55
C TYR A 633 22.52 -11.32 -9.69
N ALA A 634 22.59 -10.02 -9.97
CA ALA A 634 23.46 -9.47 -11.00
C ALA A 634 24.96 -9.76 -10.74
N HIS A 635 25.37 -10.03 -9.49
CA HIS A 635 26.75 -10.44 -9.16
C HIS A 635 27.13 -11.78 -9.80
N LEU A 636 26.16 -12.68 -10.02
CA LEU A 636 26.40 -14.00 -10.63
C LEU A 636 26.60 -13.94 -12.15
N ASP A 637 26.36 -12.81 -12.79
CA ASP A 637 26.38 -12.62 -14.24
C ASP A 637 25.51 -13.61 -15.01
N ARG A 638 24.37 -14.00 -14.43
CA ARG A 638 23.37 -14.90 -15.02
C ARG A 638 22.16 -14.11 -15.52
N PRO A 639 21.39 -14.63 -16.52
CA PRO A 639 20.25 -13.95 -17.08
C PRO A 639 19.19 -13.54 -16.04
N ILE A 640 18.67 -12.30 -16.22
CA ILE A 640 17.56 -11.76 -15.44
C ILE A 640 16.48 -11.36 -16.42
N VAL A 641 15.22 -11.73 -16.15
CA VAL A 641 14.04 -11.31 -16.90
C VAL A 641 13.10 -10.59 -15.96
N LEU A 642 12.68 -9.36 -16.31
CA LEU A 642 11.68 -8.62 -15.56
C LEU A 642 10.29 -8.90 -16.12
N HIS A 643 9.35 -9.31 -15.26
CA HIS A 643 7.93 -9.37 -15.56
C HIS A 643 7.25 -8.15 -14.94
N ALA A 644 6.89 -7.16 -15.77
CA ALA A 644 6.49 -5.82 -15.34
C ALA A 644 5.15 -5.40 -15.94
N ASP A 645 4.10 -6.17 -15.67
CA ASP A 645 2.73 -5.97 -16.17
C ASP A 645 1.98 -4.81 -15.49
N ASP A 646 2.42 -4.38 -14.30
CA ASP A 646 1.77 -3.35 -13.50
C ASP A 646 2.72 -2.20 -13.10
N TRP A 647 3.76 -1.92 -13.89
CA TRP A 647 4.80 -0.95 -13.55
C TRP A 647 4.25 0.43 -13.17
N GLU A 648 3.36 1.00 -13.99
CA GLU A 648 2.80 2.32 -13.74
C GLU A 648 2.01 2.35 -12.43
N THR A 649 1.20 1.33 -12.18
CA THR A 649 0.45 1.17 -10.93
C THR A 649 1.38 1.03 -9.73
N TYR A 650 2.45 0.24 -9.89
CA TYR A 650 3.42 0.03 -8.83
C TYR A 650 4.21 1.31 -8.50
N ARG A 651 4.72 1.98 -9.53
CA ARG A 651 5.44 3.25 -9.42
C ARG A 651 4.59 4.32 -8.74
N ALA A 652 3.35 4.49 -9.14
CA ALA A 652 2.42 5.46 -8.57
C ALA A 652 2.09 5.18 -7.08
N ASN A 653 1.87 3.91 -6.73
CA ASN A 653 1.46 3.55 -5.37
C ASN A 653 2.62 3.46 -4.38
N ARG A 654 3.80 3.06 -4.82
CA ARG A 654 4.93 2.72 -3.94
C ARG A 654 6.06 3.72 -4.01
N GLY A 655 6.20 4.44 -5.13
CA GLY A 655 7.36 5.25 -5.45
C GLY A 655 8.61 4.41 -5.72
N VAL A 656 9.45 4.89 -6.63
CA VAL A 656 10.71 4.24 -7.00
C VAL A 656 11.81 5.29 -7.16
N TYR A 657 13.04 4.88 -6.91
CA TYR A 657 14.20 5.78 -6.99
C TYR A 657 14.74 5.96 -8.41
N PHE A 658 14.40 5.05 -9.32
CA PHE A 658 14.73 5.16 -10.74
C PHE A 658 13.75 4.30 -11.57
N ASP A 659 13.70 4.55 -12.88
CA ASP A 659 12.88 3.76 -13.78
C ASP A 659 13.62 2.49 -14.21
N VAL A 660 13.24 1.36 -13.59
CA VAL A 660 13.85 0.06 -13.88
C VAL A 660 13.54 -0.45 -15.29
N LEU A 661 12.52 0.09 -15.96
CA LEU A 661 12.21 -0.28 -17.35
C LEU A 661 13.07 0.47 -18.35
N ALA A 662 13.52 1.68 -18.00
CA ALA A 662 14.50 2.43 -18.78
C ALA A 662 15.91 1.83 -18.69
N GLU A 663 16.24 1.26 -17.52
CA GLU A 663 17.57 0.68 -17.25
C GLU A 663 17.43 -0.72 -16.63
N PRO A 664 16.89 -1.70 -17.40
CA PRO A 664 16.63 -3.05 -16.88
C PRO A 664 17.89 -3.91 -16.81
N PRO A 665 17.94 -4.89 -15.88
CA PRO A 665 19.04 -5.86 -15.82
C PRO A 665 19.00 -6.94 -16.90
N GLY A 666 17.99 -6.92 -17.78
CA GLY A 666 17.75 -7.89 -18.83
C GLY A 666 16.46 -7.62 -19.59
N HIS A 667 15.91 -8.61 -20.29
CA HIS A 667 14.67 -8.45 -21.01
C HIS A 667 13.49 -8.13 -20.09
N VAL A 668 12.55 -7.31 -20.60
CA VAL A 668 11.31 -6.94 -19.92
C VAL A 668 10.14 -7.54 -20.68
N CYS A 669 9.22 -8.19 -19.98
CA CYS A 669 7.95 -8.68 -20.51
C CYS A 669 6.79 -8.25 -19.62
N THR A 670 5.59 -8.16 -20.21
CA THR A 670 4.38 -7.67 -19.55
C THR A 670 3.29 -8.73 -19.42
N ASP A 671 3.52 -9.91 -20.00
CA ASP A 671 2.57 -11.02 -19.95
C ASP A 671 3.30 -12.38 -19.97
N THR A 672 2.58 -13.42 -19.56
CA THR A 672 3.11 -14.79 -19.50
C THR A 672 3.48 -15.34 -20.88
N GLY A 673 2.78 -14.94 -21.93
CA GLY A 673 3.06 -15.41 -23.30
C GLY A 673 4.42 -14.94 -23.82
N ARG A 674 4.73 -13.66 -23.63
CA ARG A 674 6.05 -13.06 -23.95
C ARG A 674 7.15 -13.65 -23.08
N LEU A 675 6.91 -13.83 -21.77
CA LEU A 675 7.84 -14.50 -20.89
C LEU A 675 8.18 -15.92 -21.39
N ALA A 676 7.16 -16.70 -21.71
CA ALA A 676 7.31 -18.04 -22.25
C ALA A 676 8.06 -18.07 -23.60
N ALA A 677 7.79 -17.10 -24.47
CA ALA A 677 8.47 -16.97 -25.76
C ALA A 677 9.96 -16.71 -25.61
N LEU A 678 10.37 -15.82 -24.67
CA LEU A 678 11.79 -15.55 -24.38
C LEU A 678 12.55 -16.81 -23.98
N PHE A 679 11.95 -17.66 -23.14
CA PHE A 679 12.60 -18.89 -22.69
C PHE A 679 12.63 -19.95 -23.78
N ARG A 680 11.55 -20.16 -24.53
CA ARG A 680 11.51 -21.13 -25.65
C ARG A 680 12.49 -20.82 -26.76
N SER A 681 12.72 -19.54 -27.06
CA SER A 681 13.67 -19.11 -28.10
C SER A 681 15.12 -19.05 -27.62
N GLY A 682 15.38 -19.14 -26.32
CA GLY A 682 16.68 -18.88 -25.71
C GLY A 682 17.07 -17.39 -25.63
N ALA A 683 16.19 -16.49 -26.08
CA ALA A 683 16.49 -15.05 -26.09
C ALA A 683 16.66 -14.44 -24.69
N TYR A 684 16.16 -15.08 -23.66
CA TYR A 684 16.39 -14.63 -22.27
C TYR A 684 17.89 -14.53 -21.91
N ALA A 685 18.76 -15.20 -22.65
CA ALA A 685 20.22 -15.27 -22.46
C ALA A 685 21.01 -14.71 -23.67
N ASP A 686 20.36 -14.01 -24.59
CA ASP A 686 20.98 -13.46 -25.78
C ASP A 686 22.00 -12.33 -25.48
N GLU A 687 22.65 -11.85 -26.52
CA GLU A 687 23.64 -10.76 -26.45
C GLU A 687 23.05 -9.43 -25.92
N ARG A 688 21.78 -9.18 -26.22
CA ARG A 688 21.06 -7.99 -25.70
C ARG A 688 20.89 -8.13 -24.19
N ALA A 689 20.47 -9.28 -23.68
CA ALA A 689 20.37 -9.57 -22.25
C ALA A 689 21.73 -9.40 -21.56
N ALA A 690 22.81 -9.87 -22.18
CA ALA A 690 24.16 -9.72 -21.65
C ALA A 690 24.58 -8.25 -21.55
N ARG A 691 24.33 -7.43 -22.60
CA ARG A 691 24.62 -5.99 -22.59
C ARG A 691 23.82 -5.24 -21.54
N LEU A 692 22.52 -5.50 -21.42
CA LEU A 692 21.66 -4.87 -20.40
C LEU A 692 22.15 -5.20 -18.98
N ARG A 693 22.51 -6.44 -18.73
CA ARG A 693 23.04 -6.89 -17.44
C ARG A 693 24.38 -6.24 -17.12
N ALA A 694 25.26 -6.13 -18.08
CA ALA A 694 26.57 -5.47 -17.91
C ALA A 694 26.39 -3.98 -17.55
N ALA A 695 25.51 -3.26 -18.26
CA ALA A 695 25.20 -1.86 -17.97
C ALA A 695 24.58 -1.70 -16.57
N PHE A 696 23.66 -2.59 -16.19
CA PHE A 696 23.05 -2.58 -14.86
C PHE A 696 24.08 -2.83 -13.76
N ARG A 697 24.98 -3.80 -13.93
CA ARG A 697 26.07 -4.08 -13.00
C ARG A 697 27.01 -2.89 -12.84
N GLU A 698 27.37 -2.21 -13.93
CA GLU A 698 28.23 -1.02 -13.88
C GLU A 698 27.55 0.12 -13.12
N ARG A 699 26.29 0.41 -13.41
CA ARG A 699 25.53 1.47 -12.73
C ARG A 699 25.39 1.24 -11.23
N PHE A 700 25.11 -0.01 -10.82
CA PHE A 700 24.92 -0.37 -9.41
C PHE A 700 26.12 -1.11 -8.84
N ARG A 701 27.31 -0.83 -9.39
CA ARG A 701 28.55 -1.45 -8.92
C ARG A 701 28.65 -1.36 -7.41
N GLY A 702 28.68 -2.56 -6.80
CA GLY A 702 28.68 -2.71 -5.35
C GLY A 702 30.09 -2.62 -4.74
N TYR A 703 30.09 -2.55 -3.43
CA TYR A 703 31.27 -2.73 -2.60
C TYR A 703 31.51 -4.20 -2.26
N ASP A 704 30.72 -5.09 -2.90
CA ASP A 704 30.75 -6.54 -2.69
C ASP A 704 31.95 -7.17 -3.40
N ASP A 705 32.75 -7.93 -2.64
CA ASP A 705 33.96 -8.65 -3.11
C ASP A 705 34.17 -9.98 -2.35
N GLY A 706 33.17 -10.42 -1.59
CA GLY A 706 33.23 -11.62 -0.75
C GLY A 706 33.80 -11.39 0.65
N HIS A 707 34.05 -10.14 1.05
CA HIS A 707 34.66 -9.80 2.34
C HIS A 707 33.83 -8.78 3.15
N ALA A 708 32.61 -8.50 2.78
CA ALA A 708 31.76 -7.50 3.44
C ALA A 708 31.53 -7.81 4.94
N ALA A 709 31.23 -9.07 5.27
CA ALA A 709 31.07 -9.48 6.66
C ALA A 709 32.36 -9.30 7.49
N ALA A 710 33.53 -9.57 6.88
CA ALA A 710 34.80 -9.40 7.55
C ALA A 710 35.06 -7.92 7.86
N ARG A 711 34.81 -7.02 6.91
CA ARG A 711 34.94 -5.56 7.12
C ARG A 711 34.07 -5.06 8.25
N VAL A 712 32.81 -5.54 8.33
CA VAL A 712 31.88 -5.19 9.41
C VAL A 712 32.39 -5.68 10.75
N VAL A 713 32.83 -6.92 10.86
CA VAL A 713 33.34 -7.51 12.12
C VAL A 713 34.65 -6.80 12.55
N GLY A 714 35.61 -6.60 11.64
CA GLY A 714 36.83 -5.90 11.89
C GLY A 714 36.60 -4.50 12.44
N ARG A 715 35.73 -3.73 11.76
CA ARG A 715 35.41 -2.36 12.16
C ARG A 715 34.70 -2.27 13.52
N LEU A 716 33.74 -3.12 13.77
CA LEU A 716 32.81 -2.97 14.92
C LEU A 716 33.28 -3.71 16.16
N MET A 717 33.87 -4.90 16.01
CA MET A 717 34.17 -5.81 17.11
C MET A 717 35.66 -5.89 17.42
N LEU A 718 36.52 -5.63 16.43
CA LEU A 718 38.00 -5.67 16.58
C LEU A 718 38.63 -4.30 16.60
N GLY A 719 37.89 -3.22 16.34
CA GLY A 719 38.39 -1.84 16.37
C GLY A 719 39.34 -1.49 15.22
N GLU A 720 39.32 -2.28 14.13
CA GLU A 720 40.17 -2.06 12.96
C GLU A 720 39.75 -0.74 12.26
N ARG A 721 40.75 0.05 11.89
CA ARG A 721 40.54 1.19 11.00
C ARG A 721 40.35 0.66 9.58
N PRO A 722 39.47 1.25 8.74
CA PRO A 722 39.33 0.81 7.36
C PRO A 722 40.72 0.90 6.69
N ALA A 723 41.20 -0.22 6.17
CA ALA A 723 42.32 -0.21 5.25
C ALA A 723 41.87 0.61 4.03
N THR A 724 42.55 1.74 3.77
CA THR A 724 42.40 2.67 2.66
C THR A 724 41.07 2.71 1.96
N ALA A 725 40.49 3.90 1.87
CA ALA A 725 39.24 4.17 1.16
C ALA A 725 39.20 3.36 -0.15
N ILE A 726 38.08 2.62 -0.34
CA ILE A 726 37.70 2.15 -1.67
C ILE A 726 37.73 3.37 -2.57
N PRO A 727 38.45 3.34 -3.73
CA PRO A 727 38.65 4.52 -4.56
C PRO A 727 37.32 5.25 -4.79
N ALA A 728 37.28 6.53 -4.46
CA ALA A 728 36.14 7.37 -4.80
C ALA A 728 36.00 7.35 -6.33
N GLN A 729 34.92 6.77 -6.82
CA GLN A 729 34.63 6.82 -8.25
C GLN A 729 34.26 8.26 -8.62
N GLU A 730 34.82 8.74 -9.73
CA GLU A 730 34.46 10.00 -10.36
C GLU A 730 32.95 10.12 -10.46
N GLN A 731 32.43 11.21 -9.93
CA GLN A 731 31.02 11.54 -9.93
C GLN A 731 30.57 11.78 -11.37
N GLY A 732 29.75 10.90 -11.93
CA GLY A 732 28.96 11.25 -13.11
C GLY A 732 28.06 12.46 -12.78
N PRO A 733 27.64 13.25 -13.80
CA PRO A 733 26.99 14.53 -13.60
C PRO A 733 25.81 14.42 -12.65
N ALA A 734 25.82 15.26 -11.63
CA ALA A 734 24.74 15.37 -10.65
C ALA A 734 23.45 15.74 -11.38
N ALA A 735 22.41 14.93 -11.19
CA ALA A 735 21.05 15.33 -11.55
C ALA A 735 20.72 16.62 -10.78
N GLU A 736 20.30 17.66 -11.49
CA GLU A 736 19.95 18.95 -10.93
C GLU A 736 18.95 18.80 -9.76
N PRO A 737 19.15 19.52 -8.66
CA PRO A 737 18.20 19.52 -7.57
C PRO A 737 16.91 20.20 -8.05
N VAL A 738 15.79 19.52 -7.89
CA VAL A 738 14.47 20.14 -7.94
C VAL A 738 14.40 21.11 -6.76
N ALA A 739 14.75 22.37 -7.05
CA ALA A 739 14.61 23.49 -6.12
C ALA A 739 13.09 23.77 -5.94
N GLY A 740 12.67 23.79 -4.71
CA GLY A 740 11.39 24.35 -4.31
C GLY A 740 10.61 23.47 -3.37
N LEU A 741 10.87 23.59 -2.06
CA LEU A 741 9.90 23.52 -0.97
C LEU A 741 10.62 23.37 0.40
N VAL A 742 11.32 24.40 0.82
CA VAL A 742 11.51 24.72 2.27
C VAL A 742 11.85 26.20 2.40
N GLU A 743 10.84 27.05 2.49
CA GLU A 743 10.92 28.30 3.24
C GLU A 743 9.51 28.62 3.74
N GLY A 744 9.40 28.79 5.03
CA GLY A 744 8.21 29.39 5.64
C GLY A 744 7.66 28.62 6.83
N GLY A 745 8.13 28.94 8.04
CA GLY A 745 7.43 28.50 9.24
C GLY A 745 8.20 28.62 10.55
N ARG A 746 8.67 29.82 10.86
CA ARG A 746 8.81 30.22 12.27
C ARG A 746 7.64 31.14 12.63
N ALA A 747 6.72 30.65 13.45
CA ALA A 747 6.03 31.29 14.58
C ALA A 747 5.05 30.26 15.17
#